data_7c8ab64f755b9bda517ea1efd2db8b3e
#
_entry.id   7c8ab64f755b9bda517ea1efd2db8b3e
#
_cell.length_a   1.000
_cell.length_b   1.000
_cell.length_c   1.000
_cell.angle_alpha   90.00
_cell.angle_beta   90.00
_cell.angle_gamma   90.00
#
_symmetry.space_group_name_H-M   'P 1'
#
loop_
_entity.id
_entity.type
_entity.pdbx_description
1 polymer ?
#
loop_
_entity_poly.entity_id
_entity_poly.type
_entity_poly.pdbx_seq_one_letter_code
_entity_poly.pdbx_strand_id
1 'polypeptide(L)'
;MFSYIANFFPLFRICLREKCISSRNKKIDGMNENIKKFLDGYMKNADPQYAVMLTGSWGCGKTFFINHWLNDLKTVENDREEVIYLKPIYVSLYGLSSLAEVKTEIDRKVNPFYYSKTAKMLKTAAKFASKIVFKTDLTVDENREIKASASGSLDIMSLFESDSEEVKGTRFIVFDDIERTFIPMNILLGFINFFVERCKFHVLIIGDESKLKGDNLKIYSDFKEKTVGRQFEIVPDVDAALDSYIKDYWPDKFIRKEREYIIRCFRATKYNNLRLLRQCLYDFNEVLREFSEKKIRENEVIFHCLLSSFIAVYAEYNNAENHDTIAKWDRVFPEYNASFQKDENNICCKLEKKYKEISEGNIYPTMFYTFVNEIVSFLTKGCSVKGTIEALFPTKRINHTIQSKFDGFFNLSNDEFNERYDEVEKDLLDGKIQDGNQLGAAISYLGLFDAMQVHRLRAETLNSIKELLDVRLSQINDMKELLKFKNSFSYGYNYVMMSTDNELPTKALLEDFQNAMSMRLSSLCDERQTILRNLTDENVGMLSELEGESYPDHSRAYSLVPAFEKENAAMLFDEICRLSNKGRYEFRNFLEIHYKLSARVDYWKKYYKPDAEILEHLLDMLKDISQSKDGVEGLSYRDLIKTLDKVVNRCYGKI
;
A
#
# COMPACT_ATOMS: atom_id res chain seq x y z
N MET A 1 -17.55 -0.01 -8.04
CA MET A 1 -16.09 0.08 -7.90
C MET A 1 -15.39 -1.11 -8.56
N PHE A 2 -15.76 -2.36 -8.27
CA PHE A 2 -15.09 -3.54 -8.84
C PHE A 2 -15.23 -3.69 -10.37
N SER A 3 -16.32 -3.23 -10.99
CA SER A 3 -16.43 -3.22 -12.45
C SER A 3 -15.54 -2.18 -13.15
N TYR A 4 -15.04 -1.21 -12.39
CA TYR A 4 -14.17 -0.14 -12.88
C TYR A 4 -12.79 -0.65 -13.30
N ILE A 5 -12.26 -1.62 -12.57
CA ILE A 5 -10.87 -2.09 -12.73
C ILE A 5 -10.76 -3.11 -13.87
N ALA A 6 -11.79 -3.94 -14.06
CA ALA A 6 -11.76 -4.97 -15.09
C ALA A 6 -11.68 -4.44 -16.53
N ASN A 7 -12.16 -3.22 -16.78
CA ASN A 7 -12.19 -2.62 -18.13
C ASN A 7 -10.93 -1.84 -18.51
N PHE A 8 -9.99 -1.59 -17.57
CA PHE A 8 -8.81 -0.74 -17.79
C PHE A 8 -7.54 -1.50 -18.20
N PHE A 9 -7.56 -2.82 -18.19
CA PHE A 9 -6.37 -3.65 -18.34
C PHE A 9 -5.71 -3.76 -19.72
N PRO A 10 -6.35 -3.52 -20.87
CA PRO A 10 -5.70 -3.66 -22.18
C PRO A 10 -4.59 -2.66 -22.47
N LEU A 11 -4.68 -1.42 -21.93
CA LEU A 11 -3.69 -0.37 -22.17
C LEU A 11 -2.32 -0.64 -21.54
N PHE A 12 -2.25 -1.58 -20.60
CA PHE A 12 -1.05 -1.87 -19.81
C PHE A 12 0.03 -2.67 -20.55
N ARG A 13 -0.36 -3.44 -21.56
CA ARG A 13 0.59 -4.30 -22.33
C ARG A 13 1.64 -3.52 -23.11
N ILE A 14 1.38 -2.26 -23.44
CA ILE A 14 2.22 -1.47 -24.37
C ILE A 14 3.37 -0.78 -23.65
N CYS A 15 3.14 -0.27 -22.43
CA CYS A 15 4.14 0.50 -21.69
C CYS A 15 5.30 -0.34 -21.14
N LEU A 16 5.12 -1.64 -20.94
CA LEU A 16 6.15 -2.52 -20.38
C LEU A 16 7.20 -3.01 -21.41
N ARG A 17 6.89 -2.98 -22.71
CA ARG A 17 7.83 -3.46 -23.74
C ARG A 17 8.90 -2.45 -24.18
N GLU A 18 8.65 -1.16 -24.11
CA GLU A 18 9.57 -0.18 -24.70
C GLU A 18 10.56 0.48 -23.73
N LYS A 19 10.33 0.45 -22.41
CA LYS A 19 11.27 1.04 -21.42
C LYS A 19 12.28 0.08 -20.80
N CYS A 20 12.18 -1.22 -21.06
CA CYS A 20 13.11 -2.21 -20.48
C CYS A 20 14.43 -2.42 -21.26
N ILE A 21 14.71 -1.69 -22.35
CA ILE A 21 15.88 -1.99 -23.21
C ILE A 21 17.05 -0.99 -23.05
N SER A 22 17.00 -0.03 -22.15
CA SER A 22 18.06 0.96 -22.03
C SER A 22 18.62 1.16 -20.63
N SER A 23 19.07 0.13 -19.96
CA SER A 23 20.12 0.28 -18.95
C SER A 23 21.17 -0.81 -19.14
N ARG A 24 22.17 -0.49 -19.97
CA ARG A 24 23.37 -1.28 -20.15
C ARG A 24 24.04 -1.55 -18.81
N ASN A 25 24.34 -2.81 -18.57
CA ASN A 25 25.29 -3.38 -17.63
C ASN A 25 26.48 -2.44 -17.32
N LYS A 26 26.39 -1.60 -16.32
CA LYS A 26 27.52 -1.35 -15.44
C LYS A 26 27.49 -2.50 -14.44
N LYS A 27 28.47 -3.40 -14.50
CA LYS A 27 28.85 -4.26 -13.39
C LYS A 27 29.01 -3.31 -12.18
N ILE A 28 28.00 -3.24 -11.35
CA ILE A 28 28.13 -2.64 -10.02
C ILE A 28 29.05 -3.62 -9.33
N ASP A 29 30.27 -3.20 -8.99
CA ASP A 29 31.08 -3.91 -8.02
C ASP A 29 30.14 -4.24 -6.86
N GLY A 30 30.08 -5.53 -6.46
CA GLY A 30 29.06 -6.00 -5.53
C GLY A 30 28.95 -5.10 -4.30
N MET A 31 27.74 -4.80 -3.88
CA MET A 31 27.53 -4.02 -2.66
C MET A 31 28.33 -4.68 -1.53
N ASN A 32 29.11 -3.88 -0.77
CA ASN A 32 30.02 -4.31 0.29
C ASN A 32 31.33 -5.01 -0.16
N GLU A 33 31.72 -4.98 -1.43
CA GLU A 33 33.02 -5.54 -1.89
C GLU A 33 34.22 -4.85 -1.24
N ASN A 34 34.15 -3.56 -0.96
CA ASN A 34 35.16 -2.85 -0.21
C ASN A 34 35.32 -3.38 1.22
N ILE A 35 34.21 -3.78 1.87
CA ILE A 35 34.23 -4.41 3.20
C ILE A 35 34.86 -5.79 3.11
N LYS A 36 34.50 -6.59 2.09
CA LYS A 36 35.08 -7.92 1.84
C LYS A 36 36.60 -7.82 1.67
N LYS A 37 37.06 -6.91 0.78
CA LYS A 37 38.50 -6.68 0.58
C LYS A 37 39.24 -6.25 1.86
N PHE A 38 38.59 -5.42 2.67
CA PHE A 38 39.19 -5.05 3.97
C PHE A 38 39.27 -6.25 4.91
N LEU A 39 38.24 -7.04 5.02
CA LEU A 39 38.22 -8.24 5.88
C LEU A 39 39.23 -9.29 5.41
N ASP A 40 39.43 -9.47 4.12
CA ASP A 40 40.49 -10.34 3.56
C ASP A 40 41.89 -9.85 3.96
N GLY A 41 42.09 -8.53 3.96
CA GLY A 41 43.34 -7.92 4.45
C GLY A 41 43.53 -8.04 5.98
N TYR A 42 42.41 -7.85 6.72
CA TYR A 42 42.43 -8.00 8.18
C TYR A 42 42.83 -9.42 8.62
N MET A 43 42.33 -10.44 7.92
CA MET A 43 42.65 -11.84 8.20
C MET A 43 44.09 -12.23 7.91
N LYS A 44 44.80 -11.47 7.08
CA LYS A 44 46.25 -11.67 6.79
C LYS A 44 47.18 -11.17 7.90
N ASN A 45 46.68 -10.26 8.75
CA ASN A 45 47.50 -9.72 9.85
C ASN A 45 47.60 -10.78 10.95
N ALA A 46 48.82 -11.24 11.28
CA ALA A 46 49.05 -12.25 12.32
C ALA A 46 48.85 -11.72 13.75
N ASP A 47 48.73 -10.40 13.95
CA ASP A 47 48.53 -9.78 15.27
C ASP A 47 47.57 -8.57 15.17
N PRO A 48 46.26 -8.80 15.01
CA PRO A 48 45.30 -7.76 14.65
C PRO A 48 44.94 -6.83 15.79
N GLN A 49 45.36 -6.77 16.91
CA GLN A 49 45.24 -5.82 18.05
C GLN A 49 43.89 -5.04 18.15
N TYR A 50 42.91 -5.28 17.35
CA TYR A 50 41.58 -4.65 17.38
C TYR A 50 40.50 -5.57 16.77
N ALA A 51 39.25 -5.38 17.20
CA ALA A 51 38.09 -6.02 16.60
C ALA A 51 37.55 -5.17 15.44
N VAL A 52 36.90 -5.82 14.46
CA VAL A 52 36.14 -5.15 13.40
C VAL A 52 34.66 -5.25 13.72
N MET A 53 33.97 -4.11 13.65
CA MET A 53 32.52 -4.03 13.84
C MET A 53 31.78 -3.93 12.51
N LEU A 54 30.81 -4.80 12.31
CA LEU A 54 29.86 -4.73 11.20
C LEU A 54 28.48 -4.33 11.74
N THR A 55 28.08 -3.11 11.42
CA THR A 55 26.80 -2.55 11.85
C THR A 55 25.79 -2.50 10.71
N GLY A 56 24.54 -2.27 11.05
CA GLY A 56 23.43 -2.06 10.11
C GLY A 56 22.11 -2.43 10.74
N SER A 57 21.02 -1.99 10.14
CA SER A 57 19.67 -2.22 10.63
C SER A 57 19.30 -3.73 10.69
N TRP A 58 18.32 -4.07 11.50
CA TRP A 58 17.85 -5.46 11.56
C TRP A 58 17.31 -5.90 10.21
N GLY A 59 17.75 -7.10 9.79
CA GLY A 59 17.35 -7.70 8.52
C GLY A 59 18.08 -7.17 7.29
N CYS A 60 19.06 -6.25 7.41
CA CYS A 60 19.83 -5.75 6.26
C CYS A 60 20.79 -6.77 5.63
N GLY A 61 20.93 -7.98 6.23
CA GLY A 61 21.74 -9.05 5.67
C GLY A 61 23.14 -9.19 6.26
N LYS A 62 23.46 -8.59 7.43
CA LYS A 62 24.78 -8.71 8.11
C LYS A 62 25.23 -10.17 8.24
N THR A 63 24.41 -10.99 8.87
CA THR A 63 24.68 -12.42 9.07
C THR A 63 24.81 -13.18 7.75
N PHE A 64 24.00 -12.83 6.74
CA PHE A 64 24.08 -13.42 5.41
C PHE A 64 25.40 -13.07 4.73
N PHE A 65 25.81 -11.79 4.75
CA PHE A 65 27.07 -11.32 4.18
C PHE A 65 28.26 -12.07 4.80
N ILE A 66 28.31 -12.12 6.14
CA ILE A 66 29.41 -12.79 6.84
C ILE A 66 29.43 -14.31 6.54
N ASN A 67 28.31 -14.99 6.58
CA ASN A 67 28.28 -16.43 6.28
C ASN A 67 28.69 -16.73 4.85
N HIS A 68 28.32 -15.84 3.89
CA HIS A 68 28.74 -16.00 2.50
C HIS A 68 30.25 -15.80 2.36
N TRP A 69 30.79 -14.73 2.96
CA TRP A 69 32.23 -14.46 2.98
C TRP A 69 33.02 -15.59 3.66
N LEU A 70 32.58 -16.09 4.81
CA LEU A 70 33.21 -17.20 5.52
C LEU A 70 33.21 -18.51 4.73
N ASN A 71 32.19 -18.78 3.93
CA ASN A 71 32.13 -19.97 3.08
C ASN A 71 33.15 -19.92 1.93
N ASP A 72 33.48 -18.70 1.47
CA ASP A 72 34.49 -18.50 0.44
C ASP A 72 35.92 -18.55 1.03
N LEU A 73 36.07 -18.16 2.30
CA LEU A 73 37.36 -18.02 2.99
C LEU A 73 37.72 -19.29 3.76
N LYS A 74 38.34 -20.28 3.08
CA LYS A 74 38.72 -21.55 3.68
C LYS A 74 40.14 -21.55 4.25
N THR A 75 41.04 -20.82 3.61
CA THR A 75 42.45 -20.73 3.98
C THR A 75 42.95 -19.31 3.88
N VAL A 76 43.84 -18.93 4.77
CA VAL A 76 44.54 -17.62 4.72
C VAL A 76 46.03 -17.85 4.88
N GLU A 77 46.83 -17.22 4.04
CA GLU A 77 48.26 -17.03 4.23
C GLU A 77 48.49 -15.69 4.95
N ASN A 78 49.04 -15.76 6.13
CA ASN A 78 49.30 -14.56 6.95
C ASN A 78 50.58 -13.85 6.52
N ASP A 79 50.87 -12.68 7.11
CA ASP A 79 52.07 -11.85 6.89
C ASP A 79 53.37 -12.51 7.37
N ARG A 80 53.30 -13.70 7.98
CA ARG A 80 54.44 -14.55 8.38
C ARG A 80 54.58 -15.77 7.48
N GLU A 81 53.92 -15.80 6.29
CA GLU A 81 53.94 -16.91 5.33
C GLU A 81 53.35 -18.24 5.86
N GLU A 82 52.57 -18.17 6.95
CA GLU A 82 51.86 -19.37 7.47
C GLU A 82 50.51 -19.53 6.80
N VAL A 83 50.21 -20.73 6.30
CA VAL A 83 48.89 -21.09 5.75
C VAL A 83 48.02 -21.64 6.85
N ILE A 84 46.92 -20.96 7.14
CA ILE A 84 46.00 -21.33 8.22
C ILE A 84 44.66 -21.76 7.60
N TYR A 85 44.20 -22.97 7.94
CA TYR A 85 42.84 -23.45 7.61
C TYR A 85 41.87 -22.86 8.61
N LEU A 86 41.01 -21.96 8.14
CA LEU A 86 40.09 -21.24 9.02
C LEU A 86 38.90 -22.12 9.44
N LYS A 87 38.64 -22.10 10.76
CA LYS A 87 37.50 -22.75 11.38
C LYS A 87 36.84 -21.74 12.35
N PRO A 88 36.19 -20.69 11.85
CA PRO A 88 35.74 -19.57 12.67
C PRO A 88 34.73 -20.01 13.72
N ILE A 89 34.84 -19.47 14.91
CA ILE A 89 33.91 -19.68 16.01
C ILE A 89 32.82 -18.61 15.90
N TYR A 90 31.62 -19.01 15.53
CA TYR A 90 30.46 -18.11 15.42
C TYR A 90 29.57 -18.24 16.66
N VAL A 91 29.40 -17.13 17.41
CA VAL A 91 28.61 -17.06 18.64
C VAL A 91 27.54 -16.00 18.48
N SER A 92 26.27 -16.40 18.49
CA SER A 92 25.17 -15.46 18.65
C SER A 92 25.00 -15.12 20.13
N LEU A 93 25.02 -13.84 20.44
CA LEU A 93 24.82 -13.32 21.80
C LEU A 93 23.34 -13.16 22.15
N TYR A 94 22.42 -13.49 21.21
CA TYR A 94 20.99 -13.35 21.39
C TYR A 94 20.51 -14.13 22.61
N GLY A 95 19.97 -13.39 23.59
CA GLY A 95 19.37 -13.98 24.79
C GLY A 95 20.36 -14.49 25.83
N LEU A 96 21.70 -14.36 25.60
CA LEU A 96 22.68 -14.75 26.60
C LEU A 96 22.73 -13.72 27.73
N SER A 97 22.80 -14.21 28.97
CA SER A 97 22.72 -13.41 30.19
C SER A 97 24.02 -13.38 31.01
N SER A 98 24.99 -14.23 30.67
CA SER A 98 26.24 -14.36 31.41
C SER A 98 27.42 -14.74 30.50
N LEU A 99 28.63 -14.37 30.91
CA LEU A 99 29.84 -14.82 30.24
C LEU A 99 30.04 -16.34 30.32
N ALA A 100 29.48 -17.01 31.33
CA ALA A 100 29.53 -18.47 31.43
C ALA A 100 28.78 -19.13 30.27
N GLU A 101 27.63 -18.56 29.85
CA GLU A 101 26.90 -19.01 28.67
C GLU A 101 27.70 -18.77 27.38
N VAL A 102 28.33 -17.62 27.23
CA VAL A 102 29.19 -17.32 26.07
C VAL A 102 30.35 -18.33 25.98
N LYS A 103 31.02 -18.60 27.10
CA LYS A 103 32.12 -19.59 27.20
C LYS A 103 31.62 -20.99 26.80
N THR A 104 30.43 -21.37 27.25
CA THR A 104 29.80 -22.65 26.89
C THR A 104 29.53 -22.75 25.40
N GLU A 105 29.07 -21.67 24.76
CA GLU A 105 28.85 -21.63 23.30
C GLU A 105 30.17 -21.72 22.53
N ILE A 106 31.21 -21.04 22.99
CA ILE A 106 32.57 -21.17 22.42
C ILE A 106 33.07 -22.61 22.53
N ASP A 107 33.03 -23.22 23.74
CA ASP A 107 33.46 -24.61 23.98
C ASP A 107 32.69 -25.59 23.09
N ARG A 108 31.38 -25.41 22.95
CA ARG A 108 30.53 -26.23 22.06
C ARG A 108 30.99 -26.18 20.59
N LYS A 109 31.51 -25.04 20.13
CA LYS A 109 32.01 -24.87 18.76
C LYS A 109 33.41 -25.42 18.58
N VAL A 110 34.26 -25.28 19.60
CA VAL A 110 35.64 -25.82 19.58
C VAL A 110 35.60 -27.34 19.74
N ASN A 111 34.78 -27.84 20.64
CA ASN A 111 34.69 -29.27 21.02
C ASN A 111 33.31 -29.90 20.70
N PRO A 112 32.86 -29.94 19.45
CA PRO A 112 31.49 -30.37 19.09
C PRO A 112 31.23 -31.84 19.49
N PHE A 113 32.26 -32.69 19.57
CA PHE A 113 32.11 -34.09 19.93
C PHE A 113 31.54 -34.26 21.34
N TYR A 114 31.99 -33.46 22.33
CA TYR A 114 31.51 -33.55 23.72
C TYR A 114 30.03 -33.20 23.88
N TYR A 115 29.46 -32.46 22.95
CA TYR A 115 28.06 -32.01 22.95
C TYR A 115 27.16 -32.80 21.99
N SER A 116 27.74 -33.81 21.28
CA SER A 116 26.98 -34.66 20.37
C SER A 116 26.02 -35.59 21.12
N LYS A 117 24.95 -36.06 20.44
CA LYS A 117 24.01 -37.07 21.02
C LYS A 117 24.73 -38.35 21.43
N THR A 118 25.76 -38.76 20.70
CA THR A 118 26.59 -39.92 20.98
C THR A 118 27.39 -39.76 22.27
N ALA A 119 27.98 -38.60 22.51
CA ALA A 119 28.70 -38.33 23.77
C ALA A 119 27.78 -38.24 24.97
N LYS A 120 26.53 -37.77 24.80
CA LYS A 120 25.51 -37.81 25.87
C LYS A 120 25.15 -39.27 26.27
N MET A 121 25.07 -40.19 25.31
CA MET A 121 24.84 -41.62 25.59
C MET A 121 26.06 -42.25 26.30
N LEU A 122 27.28 -41.92 25.90
CA LEU A 122 28.50 -42.39 26.55
C LEU A 122 28.68 -41.81 27.97
N LYS A 123 28.29 -40.55 28.22
CA LYS A 123 28.31 -39.96 29.58
C LYS A 123 27.33 -40.63 30.55
N THR A 124 26.26 -41.26 30.05
CA THR A 124 25.33 -42.04 30.88
C THR A 124 25.93 -43.39 31.29
N ALA A 125 26.88 -43.89 30.51
CA ALA A 125 27.60 -45.17 30.82
C ALA A 125 28.89 -44.95 31.64
N ALA A 126 29.48 -43.78 31.57
CA ALA A 126 30.71 -43.39 32.29
C ALA A 126 30.39 -42.36 33.39
N LYS A 127 29.90 -42.83 34.54
CA LYS A 127 29.78 -42.03 35.78
C LYS A 127 31.15 -41.78 36.42
N PHE A 128 32.20 -41.52 35.66
CA PHE A 128 33.51 -41.21 36.24
C PHE A 128 34.22 -40.08 35.47
N ALA A 129 34.59 -39.09 36.30
CA ALA A 129 35.67 -38.12 36.15
C ALA A 129 35.50 -37.03 35.06
N SER A 130 35.28 -35.99 35.46
CA SER A 130 36.03 -34.79 35.79
C SER A 130 35.06 -33.64 36.04
N LYS A 131 35.02 -33.22 37.27
CA LYS A 131 34.40 -31.93 37.65
C LYS A 131 35.26 -30.84 37.06
N ILE A 132 34.95 -30.38 35.84
CA ILE A 132 35.29 -29.04 35.42
C ILE A 132 34.23 -28.16 36.07
N VAL A 133 34.51 -27.74 37.28
CA VAL A 133 33.73 -26.75 38.03
C VAL A 133 34.07 -25.38 37.45
N PHE A 134 33.25 -24.84 36.58
CA PHE A 134 33.35 -23.44 36.23
C PHE A 134 32.97 -22.60 37.45
N LYS A 135 33.95 -22.16 38.24
CA LYS A 135 33.76 -21.09 39.23
C LYS A 135 33.75 -19.76 38.50
N THR A 136 32.57 -19.20 38.34
CA THR A 136 32.40 -17.84 37.88
C THR A 136 32.57 -16.88 39.05
N ASP A 137 33.75 -16.30 39.21
CA ASP A 137 33.99 -15.16 40.11
C ASP A 137 34.56 -14.02 39.29
N LEU A 138 33.70 -13.29 38.60
CA LEU A 138 33.94 -11.93 38.10
C LEU A 138 33.34 -10.98 39.14
N THR A 139 34.17 -10.46 40.04
CA THR A 139 33.82 -9.34 40.93
C THR A 139 34.14 -8.03 40.22
N VAL A 140 33.14 -7.19 40.09
CA VAL A 140 33.32 -5.79 39.67
C VAL A 140 33.60 -4.97 40.94
N ASP A 141 34.81 -4.42 41.05
CA ASP A 141 35.17 -3.53 42.14
C ASP A 141 34.57 -2.12 41.88
N GLU A 142 34.21 -1.39 42.95
CA GLU A 142 33.57 -0.07 42.91
C GLU A 142 34.36 1.00 42.15
N ASN A 143 35.63 0.74 41.81
CA ASN A 143 36.53 1.64 41.09
C ASN A 143 36.62 1.41 39.57
N ARG A 144 35.63 0.74 38.94
CA ARG A 144 35.54 0.52 37.48
C ARG A 144 36.71 -0.24 36.82
N GLU A 145 37.59 -0.87 37.57
CA GLU A 145 38.59 -1.79 37.01
C GLU A 145 38.03 -3.24 37.03
N ILE A 146 37.95 -3.83 35.84
CA ILE A 146 37.58 -5.26 35.70
C ILE A 146 38.80 -6.08 36.14
N LYS A 147 38.80 -6.53 37.38
CA LYS A 147 39.71 -7.60 37.80
C LYS A 147 39.13 -8.93 37.42
N ALA A 148 39.51 -9.45 36.26
CA ALA A 148 39.31 -10.85 35.95
C ALA A 148 40.07 -11.65 36.97
N SER A 149 39.39 -12.44 37.82
CA SER A 149 40.07 -13.41 38.66
C SER A 149 40.84 -14.35 37.72
N ALA A 150 42.10 -14.58 38.02
CA ALA A 150 43.01 -15.34 37.18
C ALA A 150 42.51 -16.77 36.86
N SER A 151 41.61 -17.31 37.66
CA SER A 151 41.02 -18.65 37.47
C SER A 151 39.99 -18.76 36.30
N GLY A 152 39.23 -17.68 36.02
CA GLY A 152 38.21 -17.72 34.93
C GLY A 152 38.81 -17.46 33.54
N SER A 153 39.93 -16.77 33.46
CA SER A 153 40.63 -16.51 32.18
C SER A 153 41.53 -17.67 31.76
N LEU A 154 42.10 -18.38 32.71
CA LEU A 154 42.92 -19.59 32.45
C LEU A 154 42.09 -20.71 31.85
N ASP A 155 40.85 -20.88 32.26
CA ASP A 155 39.97 -21.96 31.82
C ASP A 155 39.56 -21.87 30.34
N ILE A 156 39.36 -20.69 29.80
CA ILE A 156 39.07 -20.50 28.38
C ILE A 156 40.34 -20.58 27.51
N MET A 157 41.47 -20.17 28.05
CA MET A 157 42.75 -20.26 27.34
C MET A 157 43.18 -21.69 27.11
N SER A 158 42.87 -22.61 28.04
CA SER A 158 43.20 -24.02 27.88
C SER A 158 42.55 -24.67 26.64
N LEU A 159 41.45 -24.09 26.13
CA LEU A 159 40.83 -24.52 24.88
C LEU A 159 41.65 -24.23 23.62
N PHE A 160 42.59 -23.26 23.74
CA PHE A 160 43.40 -22.75 22.63
C PHE A 160 44.92 -22.91 22.82
N GLU A 161 45.35 -23.67 23.83
CA GLU A 161 46.77 -23.89 24.15
C GLU A 161 47.51 -24.79 23.16
N SER A 162 46.80 -25.52 22.34
CA SER A 162 47.39 -26.40 21.32
C SER A 162 47.85 -25.58 20.11
N ASP A 163 49.08 -25.80 19.66
CA ASP A 163 49.62 -25.25 18.40
C ASP A 163 49.26 -26.08 17.15
N SER A 164 48.33 -27.04 17.28
CA SER A 164 47.86 -27.78 16.12
C SER A 164 47.19 -26.84 15.09
N GLU A 165 47.32 -27.15 13.80
CA GLU A 165 46.70 -26.35 12.72
C GLU A 165 45.19 -26.19 12.94
N GLU A 166 44.53 -27.19 13.51
CA GLU A 166 43.14 -27.19 13.79
C GLU A 166 42.74 -26.14 14.83
N VAL A 167 43.54 -25.95 15.88
CA VAL A 167 43.31 -24.94 16.91
C VAL A 167 43.71 -23.54 16.43
N LYS A 168 44.80 -23.40 15.63
CA LYS A 168 45.13 -22.13 15.02
C LYS A 168 43.97 -21.58 14.16
N GLY A 169 43.28 -22.43 13.41
CA GLY A 169 42.12 -22.04 12.62
C GLY A 169 40.92 -21.53 13.43
N THR A 170 40.81 -21.91 14.71
CA THR A 170 39.73 -21.43 15.61
C THR A 170 40.03 -20.09 16.27
N ARG A 171 41.20 -19.51 16.07
CA ARG A 171 41.58 -18.16 16.59
C ARG A 171 40.91 -17.02 15.82
N PHE A 172 39.76 -17.29 15.29
CA PHE A 172 38.88 -16.35 14.64
C PHE A 172 37.48 -16.47 15.22
N ILE A 173 36.99 -15.43 15.90
CA ILE A 173 35.70 -15.41 16.58
C ILE A 173 34.79 -14.34 15.99
N VAL A 174 33.52 -14.71 15.74
CA VAL A 174 32.45 -13.82 15.34
C VAL A 174 31.40 -13.75 16.46
N PHE A 175 31.19 -12.58 17.04
CA PHE A 175 30.13 -12.28 17.99
C PHE A 175 28.98 -11.57 17.27
N ASP A 176 27.81 -12.22 17.14
CA ASP A 176 26.65 -11.66 16.48
C ASP A 176 25.55 -11.28 17.48
N ASP A 177 24.67 -10.35 17.09
CA ASP A 177 23.53 -9.85 17.87
C ASP A 177 23.94 -9.16 19.19
N ILE A 178 25.00 -8.34 19.18
CA ILE A 178 25.51 -7.69 20.40
C ILE A 178 24.44 -6.84 21.11
N GLU A 179 23.49 -6.24 20.36
CA GLU A 179 22.40 -5.44 20.91
C GLU A 179 21.28 -6.26 21.57
N ARG A 180 21.33 -7.60 21.45
CA ARG A 180 20.30 -8.51 21.95
C ARG A 180 20.72 -9.34 23.16
N THR A 181 21.92 -9.08 23.66
CA THR A 181 22.42 -9.73 24.89
C THR A 181 21.86 -9.09 26.15
N PHE A 182 21.74 -9.86 27.21
CA PHE A 182 21.45 -9.36 28.56
C PHE A 182 22.72 -9.15 29.38
N ILE A 183 23.90 -9.46 28.84
CA ILE A 183 25.17 -9.25 29.51
C ILE A 183 25.46 -7.73 29.56
N PRO A 184 25.84 -7.16 30.71
CA PRO A 184 26.23 -5.77 30.80
C PRO A 184 27.37 -5.45 29.80
N MET A 185 27.21 -4.36 29.06
CA MET A 185 28.02 -4.06 27.89
C MET A 185 29.52 -3.88 28.24
N ASN A 186 29.84 -3.30 29.41
CA ASN A 186 31.22 -3.19 29.89
C ASN A 186 31.88 -4.57 30.15
N ILE A 187 31.10 -5.53 30.65
CA ILE A 187 31.62 -6.90 30.93
C ILE A 187 31.82 -7.62 29.58
N LEU A 188 30.90 -7.50 28.66
CA LEU A 188 30.99 -8.14 27.36
C LEU A 188 32.14 -7.59 26.52
N LEU A 189 32.24 -6.28 26.42
CA LEU A 189 33.34 -5.63 25.65
C LEU A 189 34.72 -5.89 26.29
N GLY A 190 34.81 -5.93 27.62
CA GLY A 190 36.01 -6.33 28.32
C GLY A 190 36.41 -7.79 28.00
N PHE A 191 35.42 -8.67 27.92
CA PHE A 191 35.66 -10.08 27.54
C PHE A 191 36.10 -10.19 26.07
N ILE A 192 35.47 -9.44 25.15
CA ILE A 192 35.87 -9.40 23.73
C ILE A 192 37.28 -8.84 23.58
N ASN A 193 37.62 -7.77 24.30
CA ASN A 193 38.97 -7.15 24.30
C ASN A 193 40.04 -8.11 24.77
N PHE A 194 39.73 -9.00 25.70
CA PHE A 194 40.66 -10.05 26.14
C PHE A 194 41.09 -10.95 24.95
N PHE A 195 40.17 -11.36 24.07
CA PHE A 195 40.54 -12.13 22.89
C PHE A 195 41.38 -11.32 21.90
N VAL A 196 41.12 -10.04 21.76
CA VAL A 196 41.85 -9.15 20.86
C VAL A 196 43.27 -8.89 21.35
N GLU A 197 43.43 -8.33 22.56
CA GLU A 197 44.72 -7.83 23.05
C GLU A 197 45.63 -8.96 23.58
N ARG A 198 45.04 -9.90 24.32
CA ARG A 198 45.86 -10.95 24.99
C ARG A 198 45.98 -12.20 24.18
N CYS A 199 44.91 -12.63 23.53
CA CYS A 199 44.90 -13.87 22.77
C CYS A 199 45.30 -13.66 21.30
N LYS A 200 45.33 -12.41 20.82
CA LYS A 200 45.67 -12.03 19.43
C LYS A 200 44.76 -12.68 18.39
N PHE A 201 43.49 -12.79 18.72
CA PHE A 201 42.50 -13.39 17.86
C PHE A 201 41.96 -12.35 16.87
N HIS A 202 41.57 -12.82 15.69
CA HIS A 202 40.70 -12.06 14.81
C HIS A 202 39.29 -12.05 15.38
N VAL A 203 38.72 -10.87 15.59
CA VAL A 203 37.39 -10.73 16.18
C VAL A 203 36.52 -9.87 15.31
N LEU A 204 35.36 -10.41 14.90
CA LEU A 204 34.29 -9.65 14.28
C LEU A 204 33.14 -9.51 15.29
N ILE A 205 32.61 -8.31 15.36
CA ILE A 205 31.42 -7.97 16.15
C ILE A 205 30.33 -7.57 15.16
N ILE A 206 29.15 -8.16 15.28
CA ILE A 206 28.02 -7.87 14.40
C ILE A 206 26.86 -7.38 15.25
N GLY A 207 26.20 -6.29 14.83
CA GLY A 207 25.05 -5.79 15.56
C GLY A 207 24.37 -4.59 14.93
N ASP A 208 23.32 -4.12 15.59
CA ASP A 208 22.58 -2.88 15.27
C ASP A 208 22.74 -1.90 16.43
N GLU A 209 23.73 -1.03 16.35
CA GLU A 209 24.02 -0.05 17.40
C GLU A 209 22.82 0.87 17.69
N SER A 210 21.96 1.15 16.70
CA SER A 210 20.78 2.00 16.86
C SER A 210 19.75 1.43 17.85
N LYS A 211 19.86 0.15 18.16
CA LYS A 211 18.99 -0.56 19.11
C LYS A 211 19.50 -0.56 20.54
N LEU A 212 20.75 -0.18 20.76
CA LEU A 212 21.27 0.04 22.10
C LEU A 212 20.59 1.26 22.73
N LYS A 213 20.15 1.13 23.99
CA LYS A 213 19.40 2.18 24.68
C LYS A 213 19.93 2.40 26.10
N GLY A 214 19.68 3.61 26.64
CA GLY A 214 19.98 3.95 28.03
C GLY A 214 21.45 3.80 28.39
N ASP A 215 21.72 3.23 29.55
CA ASP A 215 23.07 3.06 30.08
C ASP A 215 23.95 2.16 29.20
N ASN A 216 23.37 1.16 28.53
CA ASN A 216 24.11 0.28 27.61
C ASN A 216 24.69 1.05 26.42
N LEU A 217 23.99 2.04 25.87
CA LEU A 217 24.49 2.86 24.77
C LEU A 217 25.67 3.72 25.22
N LYS A 218 25.57 4.33 26.41
CA LYS A 218 26.66 5.19 26.99
C LYS A 218 27.87 4.33 27.27
N ILE A 219 27.72 3.24 27.98
CA ILE A 219 28.80 2.30 28.31
C ILE A 219 29.45 1.77 27.03
N TYR A 220 28.60 1.37 26.04
CA TYR A 220 29.11 0.91 24.77
C TYR A 220 29.99 1.94 24.07
N SER A 221 29.56 3.20 24.03
CA SER A 221 30.32 4.28 23.42
C SER A 221 31.70 4.51 24.13
N ASP A 222 31.73 4.44 25.47
CA ASP A 222 32.91 4.64 26.25
C ASP A 222 33.95 3.50 26.07
N PHE A 223 33.47 2.27 25.86
CA PHE A 223 34.37 1.09 25.75
C PHE A 223 34.69 0.70 24.31
N LYS A 224 33.88 1.14 23.34
CA LYS A 224 34.01 0.78 21.93
C LYS A 224 35.39 1.21 21.36
N GLU A 225 35.83 2.43 21.67
CA GLU A 225 37.05 3.00 21.12
C GLU A 225 38.28 2.12 21.41
N LYS A 226 38.33 1.49 22.59
CA LYS A 226 39.44 0.63 22.97
C LYS A 226 39.42 -0.73 22.27
N THR A 227 38.23 -1.27 21.99
CA THR A 227 38.07 -2.63 21.47
C THR A 227 37.91 -2.67 19.95
N VAL A 228 37.22 -1.68 19.36
CA VAL A 228 36.85 -1.65 17.94
C VAL A 228 37.74 -0.68 17.19
N GLY A 229 38.66 -1.20 16.39
CA GLY A 229 39.55 -0.35 15.57
C GLY A 229 38.95 0.08 14.23
N ARG A 230 37.99 -0.68 13.70
CA ARG A 230 37.29 -0.36 12.44
C ARG A 230 35.81 -0.76 12.53
N GLN A 231 34.97 0.10 11.92
CA GLN A 231 33.54 -0.13 11.81
C GLN A 231 33.06 0.06 10.37
N PHE A 232 32.21 -0.83 9.92
CA PHE A 232 31.60 -0.76 8.61
C PHE A 232 30.10 -0.95 8.71
N GLU A 233 29.34 -0.20 7.91
CA GLU A 233 27.92 -0.36 7.79
C GLU A 233 27.62 -1.27 6.58
N ILE A 234 26.86 -2.34 6.82
CA ILE A 234 26.41 -3.27 5.78
C ILE A 234 25.21 -2.68 5.07
N VAL A 235 25.36 -2.43 3.80
CA VAL A 235 24.28 -2.00 2.91
C VAL A 235 23.52 -3.22 2.42
N PRO A 236 22.16 -3.24 2.49
CA PRO A 236 21.36 -4.36 2.02
C PRO A 236 21.53 -4.60 0.52
N ASP A 237 21.99 -5.79 0.15
CA ASP A 237 22.04 -6.23 -1.23
C ASP A 237 20.73 -6.94 -1.60
N VAL A 238 19.78 -6.13 -2.08
CA VAL A 238 18.43 -6.60 -2.44
C VAL A 238 18.50 -7.58 -3.62
N ASP A 239 19.39 -7.34 -4.58
CA ASP A 239 19.55 -8.15 -5.78
C ASP A 239 20.06 -9.55 -5.42
N ALA A 240 21.18 -9.63 -4.70
CA ALA A 240 21.73 -10.92 -4.25
C ALA A 240 20.79 -11.69 -3.33
N ALA A 241 20.10 -10.98 -2.41
CA ALA A 241 19.12 -11.59 -1.52
C ALA A 241 17.95 -12.20 -2.30
N LEU A 242 17.37 -11.44 -3.24
CA LEU A 242 16.26 -11.91 -4.07
C LEU A 242 16.67 -13.09 -4.94
N ASP A 243 17.86 -13.05 -5.55
CA ASP A 243 18.39 -14.16 -6.36
C ASP A 243 18.55 -15.44 -5.52
N SER A 244 19.02 -15.33 -4.28
CA SER A 244 19.08 -16.44 -3.36
C SER A 244 17.68 -16.98 -3.03
N TYR A 245 16.72 -16.08 -2.72
CA TYR A 245 15.35 -16.49 -2.39
C TYR A 245 14.67 -17.19 -3.58
N ILE A 246 14.76 -16.63 -4.77
CA ILE A 246 14.18 -17.23 -5.99
C ILE A 246 14.80 -18.59 -6.28
N LYS A 247 16.10 -18.74 -6.10
CA LYS A 247 16.81 -20.01 -6.33
C LYS A 247 16.43 -21.08 -5.33
N ASP A 248 16.39 -20.72 -4.05
CA ASP A 248 16.32 -21.68 -2.95
C ASP A 248 14.89 -22.02 -2.53
N TYR A 249 13.94 -21.09 -2.73
CA TYR A 249 12.61 -21.21 -2.13
C TYR A 249 11.44 -21.10 -3.11
N TRP A 250 11.62 -20.52 -4.32
CA TRP A 250 10.50 -20.32 -5.22
C TRP A 250 10.76 -20.85 -6.65
N PRO A 251 10.25 -22.02 -6.96
CA PRO A 251 10.25 -22.52 -8.34
C PRO A 251 9.23 -21.79 -9.23
N ASP A 252 8.38 -20.91 -8.66
CA ASP A 252 7.32 -20.25 -9.39
C ASP A 252 7.86 -19.34 -10.50
N LYS A 253 7.34 -19.56 -11.70
CA LYS A 253 7.76 -18.83 -12.90
C LYS A 253 7.35 -17.35 -12.87
N PHE A 254 6.24 -17.02 -12.21
CA PHE A 254 5.76 -15.64 -12.13
C PHE A 254 6.72 -14.78 -11.32
N ILE A 255 7.07 -15.19 -10.10
CA ILE A 255 8.01 -14.45 -9.24
C ILE A 255 9.37 -14.28 -9.91
N ARG A 256 9.87 -15.33 -10.59
CA ARG A 256 11.15 -15.24 -11.35
C ARG A 256 11.09 -14.25 -12.50
N LYS A 257 9.97 -14.20 -13.21
CA LYS A 257 9.76 -13.26 -14.31
C LYS A 257 9.72 -11.82 -13.82
N GLU A 258 9.14 -11.59 -12.64
CA GLU A 258 8.95 -10.26 -12.06
C GLU A 258 10.14 -9.76 -11.23
N ARG A 259 11.31 -10.42 -11.29
CA ARG A 259 12.50 -10.09 -10.49
C ARG A 259 12.83 -8.60 -10.44
N GLU A 260 13.02 -7.97 -11.60
CA GLU A 260 13.38 -6.55 -11.67
C GLU A 260 12.28 -5.63 -11.11
N TYR A 261 11.03 -6.03 -11.30
CA TYR A 261 9.89 -5.31 -10.76
C TYR A 261 9.82 -5.42 -9.24
N ILE A 262 10.05 -6.60 -8.68
CA ILE A 262 10.11 -6.83 -7.22
C ILE A 262 11.19 -5.94 -6.59
N ILE A 263 12.40 -5.91 -7.18
CA ILE A 263 13.51 -5.08 -6.70
C ILE A 263 13.10 -3.61 -6.69
N ARG A 264 12.50 -3.11 -7.76
CA ARG A 264 12.03 -1.73 -7.87
C ARG A 264 10.97 -1.42 -6.81
N CYS A 265 9.98 -2.28 -6.67
CA CYS A 265 8.91 -2.14 -5.67
C CYS A 265 9.46 -2.13 -4.25
N PHE A 266 10.37 -3.06 -3.92
CA PHE A 266 10.94 -3.12 -2.58
C PHE A 266 11.83 -1.90 -2.27
N ARG A 267 12.64 -1.44 -3.21
CA ARG A 267 13.45 -0.22 -3.04
C ARG A 267 12.59 1.03 -2.82
N ALA A 268 11.43 1.12 -3.47
CA ALA A 268 10.48 2.21 -3.26
C ALA A 268 9.91 2.23 -1.84
N THR A 269 9.85 1.10 -1.14
CA THR A 269 9.44 1.06 0.28
C THR A 269 10.41 1.82 1.20
N LYS A 270 11.66 2.01 0.80
CA LYS A 270 12.77 2.57 1.60
C LYS A 270 13.08 1.77 2.87
N TYR A 271 12.59 0.54 2.98
CA TYR A 271 12.93 -0.37 4.07
C TYR A 271 14.14 -1.22 3.71
N ASN A 272 15.04 -1.38 4.68
CA ASN A 272 16.30 -2.12 4.52
C ASN A 272 16.23 -3.54 5.09
N ASN A 273 15.03 -4.07 5.31
CA ASN A 273 14.83 -5.36 5.94
C ASN A 273 14.58 -6.47 4.90
N LEU A 274 15.64 -7.18 4.50
CA LEU A 274 15.57 -8.28 3.54
C LEU A 274 14.77 -9.48 4.07
N ARG A 275 14.68 -9.64 5.40
CA ARG A 275 13.82 -10.68 6.02
C ARG A 275 12.35 -10.39 5.75
N LEU A 276 11.96 -9.12 5.81
CA LEU A 276 10.61 -8.68 5.47
C LEU A 276 10.30 -8.97 3.99
N LEU A 277 11.22 -8.69 3.08
CA LEU A 277 11.06 -9.04 1.66
C LEU A 277 10.83 -10.54 1.48
N ARG A 278 11.63 -11.37 2.15
CA ARG A 278 11.49 -12.82 2.07
C ARG A 278 10.12 -13.30 2.57
N GLN A 279 9.67 -12.80 3.71
CA GLN A 279 8.36 -13.14 4.28
C GLN A 279 7.22 -12.67 3.37
N CYS A 280 7.30 -11.43 2.87
CA CYS A 280 6.33 -10.89 1.93
C CYS A 280 6.18 -11.76 0.67
N LEU A 281 7.29 -12.19 0.08
CA LEU A 281 7.25 -13.05 -1.10
C LEU A 281 6.75 -14.47 -0.78
N TYR A 282 7.05 -14.98 0.40
CA TYR A 282 6.49 -16.25 0.86
C TYR A 282 4.97 -16.18 0.94
N ASP A 283 4.45 -15.16 1.61
CA ASP A 283 3.00 -14.97 1.76
C ASP A 283 2.31 -14.68 0.41
N PHE A 284 2.97 -13.90 -0.46
CA PHE A 284 2.48 -13.68 -1.81
C PHE A 284 2.42 -14.97 -2.65
N ASN A 285 3.39 -15.87 -2.48
CA ASN A 285 3.39 -17.16 -3.14
C ASN A 285 2.23 -18.05 -2.68
N GLU A 286 1.82 -17.96 -1.41
CA GLU A 286 0.61 -18.64 -0.93
C GLU A 286 -0.65 -18.11 -1.64
N VAL A 287 -0.71 -16.79 -1.87
CA VAL A 287 -1.80 -16.18 -2.67
C VAL A 287 -1.78 -16.73 -4.11
N LEU A 288 -0.61 -16.83 -4.75
CA LEU A 288 -0.50 -17.37 -6.12
C LEU A 288 -0.96 -18.83 -6.21
N ARG A 289 -0.73 -19.65 -5.17
CA ARG A 289 -1.14 -21.06 -5.13
C ARG A 289 -2.66 -21.27 -5.20
N GLU A 290 -3.45 -20.26 -4.85
CA GLU A 290 -4.90 -20.31 -4.98
C GLU A 290 -5.37 -20.28 -6.45
N PHE A 291 -4.47 -19.99 -7.40
CA PHE A 291 -4.76 -19.83 -8.81
C PHE A 291 -3.98 -20.80 -9.68
N SER A 292 -4.58 -21.23 -10.80
CA SER A 292 -3.86 -22.01 -11.79
C SER A 292 -2.87 -21.15 -12.61
N GLU A 293 -1.77 -21.72 -13.08
CA GLU A 293 -0.82 -21.02 -13.98
C GLU A 293 -1.51 -20.38 -15.20
N LYS A 294 -2.55 -21.01 -15.70
CA LYS A 294 -3.34 -20.49 -16.83
C LYS A 294 -4.03 -19.19 -16.44
N LYS A 295 -4.71 -19.16 -15.27
CA LYS A 295 -5.40 -17.97 -14.77
C LYS A 295 -4.42 -16.82 -14.49
N ILE A 296 -3.24 -17.12 -13.92
CA ILE A 296 -2.21 -16.11 -13.67
C ILE A 296 -1.74 -15.51 -15.00
N ARG A 297 -1.46 -16.33 -16.00
CA ARG A 297 -1.00 -15.85 -17.32
C ARG A 297 -2.06 -15.05 -18.08
N GLU A 298 -3.32 -15.47 -18.02
CA GLU A 298 -4.42 -14.76 -18.66
C GLU A 298 -4.73 -13.40 -17.98
N ASN A 299 -4.34 -13.24 -16.73
CA ASN A 299 -4.61 -12.04 -15.91
C ASN A 299 -3.31 -11.43 -15.34
N GLU A 300 -2.19 -11.57 -16.05
CA GLU A 300 -0.85 -11.20 -15.58
C GLU A 300 -0.77 -9.78 -15.04
N VAL A 301 -1.49 -8.84 -15.65
CA VAL A 301 -1.53 -7.45 -15.25
C VAL A 301 -2.15 -7.29 -13.85
N ILE A 302 -3.24 -8.01 -13.55
CA ILE A 302 -3.87 -7.98 -12.23
C ILE A 302 -2.91 -8.50 -11.16
N PHE A 303 -2.24 -9.61 -11.45
CA PHE A 303 -1.26 -10.18 -10.53
C PHE A 303 -0.02 -9.30 -10.36
N HIS A 304 0.41 -8.61 -11.40
CA HIS A 304 1.50 -7.64 -11.35
C HIS A 304 1.14 -6.44 -10.45
N CYS A 305 -0.06 -5.90 -10.60
CA CYS A 305 -0.56 -4.82 -9.73
C CYS A 305 -0.76 -5.30 -8.28
N LEU A 306 -1.28 -6.50 -8.09
CA LEU A 306 -1.40 -7.10 -6.77
C LEU A 306 -0.04 -7.26 -6.10
N LEU A 307 0.99 -7.72 -6.83
CA LEU A 307 2.35 -7.88 -6.32
C LEU A 307 2.93 -6.56 -5.80
N SER A 308 2.82 -5.47 -6.57
CA SER A 308 3.31 -4.16 -6.13
C SER A 308 2.57 -3.64 -4.90
N SER A 309 1.24 -3.77 -4.88
CA SER A 309 0.41 -3.40 -3.74
C SER A 309 0.73 -4.26 -2.52
N PHE A 310 0.94 -5.56 -2.73
CA PHE A 310 1.28 -6.50 -1.65
C PHE A 310 2.61 -6.14 -0.99
N ILE A 311 3.67 -5.88 -1.77
CA ILE A 311 4.97 -5.45 -1.24
C ILE A 311 4.85 -4.14 -0.46
N ALA A 312 4.14 -3.16 -1.00
CA ALA A 312 3.96 -1.86 -0.37
C ALA A 312 3.17 -1.95 0.94
N VAL A 313 1.98 -2.59 0.92
CA VAL A 313 1.14 -2.76 2.12
C VAL A 313 1.84 -3.61 3.18
N TYR A 314 2.52 -4.67 2.76
CA TYR A 314 3.28 -5.54 3.67
C TYR A 314 4.38 -4.76 4.40
N ALA A 315 5.11 -3.90 3.68
CA ALA A 315 6.14 -3.06 4.25
C ALA A 315 5.58 -2.04 5.24
N GLU A 316 4.50 -1.35 4.90
CA GLU A 316 3.85 -0.36 5.76
C GLU A 316 3.17 -1.00 6.98
N TYR A 317 2.55 -2.16 6.83
CA TYR A 317 1.97 -2.92 7.94
C TYR A 317 3.01 -3.33 8.97
N ASN A 318 4.22 -3.67 8.55
CA ASN A 318 5.33 -4.06 9.43
C ASN A 318 6.16 -2.86 9.92
N ASN A 319 5.82 -1.64 9.54
CA ASN A 319 6.43 -0.43 10.09
C ASN A 319 5.70 0.02 11.36
N ALA A 320 6.44 0.18 12.44
CA ALA A 320 5.88 0.58 13.74
C ALA A 320 5.10 1.91 13.69
N GLU A 321 5.50 2.85 12.82
CA GLU A 321 4.84 4.16 12.68
C GLU A 321 3.49 4.06 11.95
N ASN A 322 3.36 3.14 10.99
CA ASN A 322 2.20 3.03 10.12
C ASN A 322 1.29 1.82 10.44
N HIS A 323 1.79 0.89 11.27
CA HIS A 323 1.09 -0.37 11.59
C HIS A 323 -0.36 -0.17 11.99
N ASP A 324 -0.62 0.67 13.00
CA ASP A 324 -1.97 0.87 13.53
C ASP A 324 -2.92 1.51 12.51
N THR A 325 -2.40 2.38 11.66
CA THR A 325 -3.18 3.03 10.60
C THR A 325 -3.51 2.05 9.49
N ILE A 326 -2.54 1.27 9.04
CA ILE A 326 -2.74 0.25 8.01
C ILE A 326 -3.64 -0.89 8.51
N ALA A 327 -3.44 -1.37 9.74
CA ALA A 327 -4.26 -2.43 10.34
C ALA A 327 -5.73 -2.05 10.53
N LYS A 328 -6.04 -0.76 10.57
CA LYS A 328 -7.41 -0.21 10.72
C LYS A 328 -7.89 0.49 9.46
N TRP A 329 -7.32 0.17 8.32
CA TRP A 329 -7.56 0.86 7.05
C TRP A 329 -9.04 0.97 6.67
N ASP A 330 -9.79 -0.13 6.80
CA ASP A 330 -11.23 -0.21 6.54
C ASP A 330 -12.08 0.74 7.41
N ARG A 331 -11.58 1.09 8.61
CA ARG A 331 -12.28 1.99 9.54
C ARG A 331 -11.92 3.46 9.35
N VAL A 332 -10.71 3.71 8.84
CA VAL A 332 -10.17 5.07 8.68
C VAL A 332 -10.55 5.66 7.31
N PHE A 333 -10.73 4.80 6.30
CA PHE A 333 -10.97 5.20 4.91
C PHE A 333 -12.10 4.40 4.27
N PRO A 334 -13.37 4.57 4.75
CA PRO A 334 -14.50 3.81 4.21
C PRO A 334 -14.82 4.12 2.74
N GLU A 335 -14.40 5.30 2.24
CA GLU A 335 -14.56 5.68 0.82
C GLU A 335 -13.42 6.59 0.37
N TYR A 336 -12.81 6.28 -0.78
CA TYR A 336 -11.89 7.16 -1.46
C TYR A 336 -12.63 8.39 -1.98
N ASN A 337 -12.55 9.50 -1.27
CA ASN A 337 -13.10 10.78 -1.71
C ASN A 337 -11.97 11.66 -2.27
N ALA A 338 -12.19 12.25 -3.44
CA ALA A 338 -11.27 13.19 -4.09
C ALA A 338 -10.86 14.38 -3.19
N SER A 339 -11.58 14.62 -2.09
CA SER A 339 -11.25 15.64 -1.09
C SER A 339 -10.01 15.32 -0.24
N PHE A 340 -9.57 14.06 -0.18
CA PHE A 340 -8.34 13.67 0.55
C PHE A 340 -7.06 14.14 -0.14
N GLN A 341 -7.10 14.47 -1.43
CA GLN A 341 -5.93 14.91 -2.19
C GLN A 341 -5.33 16.25 -1.73
N LYS A 342 -6.03 17.03 -0.90
CA LYS A 342 -5.58 18.35 -0.45
C LYS A 342 -4.86 18.35 0.91
N ASP A 343 -4.97 17.29 1.72
CA ASP A 343 -4.31 17.22 3.02
C ASP A 343 -2.98 16.45 2.93
N GLU A 344 -1.88 17.19 2.83
CA GLU A 344 -0.53 16.62 2.75
C GLU A 344 -0.12 15.82 4.00
N ASN A 345 -0.82 15.97 5.12
CA ASN A 345 -0.59 15.23 6.35
C ASN A 345 -1.32 13.89 6.38
N ASN A 346 -2.27 13.68 5.47
CA ASN A 346 -3.00 12.43 5.35
C ASN A 346 -2.06 11.28 4.97
N ILE A 347 -2.21 10.14 5.65
CA ILE A 347 -1.38 8.95 5.38
C ILE A 347 -1.51 8.47 3.93
N CYS A 348 -2.70 8.56 3.33
CA CYS A 348 -2.91 8.18 1.93
C CYS A 348 -2.06 9.04 0.99
N CYS A 349 -2.06 10.36 1.17
CA CYS A 349 -1.25 11.27 0.37
C CYS A 349 0.26 11.01 0.54
N LYS A 350 0.69 10.68 1.76
CA LYS A 350 2.08 10.31 2.05
C LYS A 350 2.47 9.01 1.33
N LEU A 351 1.61 7.99 1.38
CA LEU A 351 1.84 6.71 0.71
C LEU A 351 1.79 6.86 -0.81
N GLU A 352 0.87 7.64 -1.34
CA GLU A 352 0.79 7.94 -2.77
C GLU A 352 2.08 8.62 -3.28
N LYS A 353 2.56 9.65 -2.58
CA LYS A 353 3.84 10.29 -2.89
C LYS A 353 5.02 9.31 -2.79
N LYS A 354 5.04 8.47 -1.74
CA LYS A 354 6.11 7.48 -1.52
C LYS A 354 6.18 6.43 -2.62
N TYR A 355 5.03 5.96 -3.09
CA TYR A 355 4.95 4.89 -4.08
C TYR A 355 4.69 5.37 -5.52
N LYS A 356 4.80 6.68 -5.75
CA LYS A 356 4.58 7.30 -7.07
C LYS A 356 5.46 6.66 -8.16
N GLU A 357 6.72 6.39 -7.88
CA GLU A 357 7.65 5.78 -8.84
C GLU A 357 7.26 4.37 -9.29
N ILE A 358 6.53 3.62 -8.44
CA ILE A 358 5.99 2.31 -8.82
C ILE A 358 4.74 2.49 -9.67
N SER A 359 3.98 3.55 -9.42
CA SER A 359 2.72 3.84 -10.09
C SER A 359 2.89 4.59 -11.42
N GLU A 360 4.02 5.28 -11.68
CA GLU A 360 4.26 6.06 -12.92
C GLU A 360 4.35 5.22 -14.20
N GLY A 361 4.49 3.91 -14.10
CA GLY A 361 4.31 3.00 -15.23
C GLY A 361 2.90 2.41 -15.31
N ASN A 362 2.08 2.65 -14.31
CA ASN A 362 0.72 2.14 -14.15
C ASN A 362 -0.22 3.33 -14.18
N ILE A 363 -1.09 3.37 -15.12
CA ILE A 363 -2.03 4.45 -15.43
C ILE A 363 -2.93 4.85 -14.24
N TYR A 364 -2.82 4.19 -13.06
CA TYR A 364 -3.69 4.45 -11.91
C TYR A 364 -2.98 4.44 -10.55
N PRO A 365 -2.91 5.61 -9.89
CA PRO A 365 -2.63 5.71 -8.46
C PRO A 365 -3.63 4.92 -7.59
N THR A 366 -4.83 4.69 -8.11
CA THR A 366 -5.94 4.00 -7.43
C THR A 366 -5.69 2.50 -7.19
N MET A 367 -4.75 1.87 -7.87
CA MET A 367 -4.54 0.42 -7.73
C MET A 367 -3.89 0.03 -6.40
N PHE A 368 -3.06 0.89 -5.81
CA PHE A 368 -2.56 0.66 -4.46
C PHE A 368 -3.71 0.49 -3.47
N TYR A 369 -4.72 1.37 -3.55
CA TYR A 369 -5.87 1.35 -2.63
C TYR A 369 -6.85 0.20 -2.90
N THR A 370 -6.88 -0.30 -4.13
CA THR A 370 -7.80 -1.39 -4.51
C THR A 370 -7.59 -2.66 -3.71
N PHE A 371 -6.33 -2.98 -3.39
CA PHE A 371 -5.99 -4.23 -2.73
C PHE A 371 -5.67 -4.09 -1.23
N VAL A 372 -5.68 -2.86 -0.69
CA VAL A 372 -5.24 -2.64 0.71
C VAL A 372 -6.09 -3.42 1.70
N ASN A 373 -7.42 -3.34 1.59
CA ASN A 373 -8.33 -4.01 2.51
C ASN A 373 -8.18 -5.53 2.47
N GLU A 374 -8.03 -6.09 1.28
CA GLU A 374 -7.85 -7.51 1.05
C GLU A 374 -6.52 -8.01 1.60
N ILE A 375 -5.43 -7.26 1.33
CA ILE A 375 -4.09 -7.60 1.83
C ILE A 375 -4.07 -7.47 3.36
N VAL A 376 -4.65 -6.43 3.93
CA VAL A 376 -4.74 -6.27 5.40
C VAL A 376 -5.58 -7.41 6.01
N SER A 377 -6.70 -7.79 5.39
CA SER A 377 -7.51 -8.92 5.86
C SER A 377 -6.74 -10.24 5.76
N PHE A 378 -5.95 -10.44 4.73
CA PHE A 378 -5.05 -11.59 4.62
C PHE A 378 -4.03 -11.59 5.77
N LEU A 379 -3.33 -10.47 5.99
CA LEU A 379 -2.27 -10.35 7.00
C LEU A 379 -2.79 -10.46 8.44
N THR A 380 -4.00 -9.97 8.72
CA THR A 380 -4.54 -9.90 10.08
C THR A 380 -5.46 -11.06 10.45
N LYS A 381 -6.16 -11.63 9.48
CA LYS A 381 -7.22 -12.64 9.69
C LYS A 381 -6.99 -13.93 8.90
N GLY A 382 -5.97 -13.98 8.03
CA GLY A 382 -5.74 -15.11 7.13
C GLY A 382 -6.84 -15.31 6.08
N CYS A 383 -7.58 -14.23 5.75
CA CYS A 383 -8.65 -14.31 4.75
C CYS A 383 -8.07 -14.50 3.35
N SER A 384 -8.65 -15.41 2.55
CA SER A 384 -8.27 -15.56 1.14
C SER A 384 -8.63 -14.30 0.35
N VAL A 385 -7.73 -13.86 -0.51
CA VAL A 385 -7.93 -12.73 -1.45
C VAL A 385 -8.53 -13.18 -2.78
N LYS A 386 -8.77 -14.49 -2.94
CA LYS A 386 -9.17 -15.10 -4.21
C LYS A 386 -10.46 -14.52 -4.78
N GLY A 387 -11.51 -14.42 -3.96
CA GLY A 387 -12.81 -13.94 -4.42
C GLY A 387 -12.73 -12.52 -4.99
N THR A 388 -12.00 -11.64 -4.32
CA THR A 388 -11.80 -10.25 -4.76
C THR A 388 -10.98 -10.17 -6.05
N ILE A 389 -9.91 -10.98 -6.16
CA ILE A 389 -9.08 -11.01 -7.37
C ILE A 389 -9.88 -11.59 -8.54
N GLU A 390 -10.64 -12.67 -8.32
CA GLU A 390 -11.47 -13.28 -9.39
C GLU A 390 -12.57 -12.34 -9.87
N ALA A 391 -13.09 -11.46 -9.01
CA ALA A 391 -14.05 -10.44 -9.41
C ALA A 391 -13.46 -9.39 -10.38
N LEU A 392 -12.14 -9.24 -10.39
CA LEU A 392 -11.42 -8.36 -11.31
C LEU A 392 -11.07 -9.04 -12.63
N PHE A 393 -11.15 -10.36 -12.71
CA PHE A 393 -10.88 -11.05 -13.97
C PHE A 393 -11.87 -10.58 -15.02
N PRO A 394 -11.39 -10.29 -16.24
CA PRO A 394 -12.29 -9.99 -17.32
C PRO A 394 -13.25 -11.18 -17.46
N THR A 395 -14.50 -10.97 -17.09
CA THR A 395 -15.54 -11.93 -17.43
C THR A 395 -15.44 -12.12 -18.94
N LYS A 396 -15.47 -13.35 -19.43
CA LYS A 396 -15.67 -13.67 -20.84
C LYS A 396 -17.08 -13.23 -21.27
N ARG A 397 -17.45 -11.99 -21.02
CA ARG A 397 -18.45 -11.31 -21.81
C ARG A 397 -17.72 -11.02 -23.13
N ILE A 398 -18.13 -11.75 -24.12
CA ILE A 398 -17.83 -11.56 -25.52
C ILE A 398 -17.54 -10.09 -25.78
N ASN A 399 -16.39 -9.77 -26.33
CA ASN A 399 -15.85 -8.46 -26.67
C ASN A 399 -16.78 -7.66 -27.61
N HIS A 400 -17.85 -7.09 -27.09
CA HIS A 400 -18.77 -6.23 -27.85
C HIS A 400 -19.04 -4.89 -27.16
N THR A 401 -18.19 -4.49 -26.19
CA THR A 401 -18.31 -3.14 -25.64
C THR A 401 -17.57 -2.15 -26.53
N ILE A 402 -18.11 -0.95 -26.66
CA ILE A 402 -17.46 0.13 -27.42
C ILE A 402 -16.04 0.37 -26.90
N GLN A 403 -15.87 0.35 -25.57
CA GLN A 403 -14.55 0.48 -24.96
C GLN A 403 -13.58 -0.60 -25.46
N SER A 404 -14.00 -1.86 -25.52
CA SER A 404 -13.14 -2.96 -25.96
C SER A 404 -12.82 -2.90 -27.46
N LYS A 405 -13.65 -2.25 -28.27
CA LYS A 405 -13.36 -2.03 -29.69
C LYS A 405 -12.21 -1.04 -29.90
N PHE A 406 -12.10 -0.03 -29.01
CA PHE A 406 -11.12 1.05 -29.14
C PHE A 406 -10.00 1.00 -28.10
N ASP A 407 -10.08 0.13 -27.10
CA ASP A 407 -8.98 -0.09 -26.17
C ASP A 407 -7.71 -0.53 -26.94
N GLY A 408 -6.63 0.24 -26.77
CA GLY A 408 -5.37 -0.04 -27.48
C GLY A 408 -5.42 0.25 -28.99
N PHE A 409 -6.24 1.18 -29.44
CA PHE A 409 -6.39 1.57 -30.86
C PHE A 409 -5.07 1.95 -31.54
N PHE A 410 -4.06 2.42 -30.81
CA PHE A 410 -2.72 2.68 -31.33
C PHE A 410 -2.01 1.43 -31.90
N ASN A 411 -2.50 0.23 -31.61
CA ASN A 411 -1.96 -1.02 -32.14
C ASN A 411 -2.68 -1.53 -33.38
N LEU A 412 -3.75 -0.86 -33.78
CA LEU A 412 -4.51 -1.24 -34.96
C LEU A 412 -3.84 -0.67 -36.22
N SER A 413 -3.95 -1.40 -37.32
CA SER A 413 -3.69 -0.82 -38.62
C SER A 413 -4.78 0.24 -38.95
N ASN A 414 -4.49 1.13 -39.90
CA ASN A 414 -5.49 2.11 -40.32
C ASN A 414 -6.78 1.45 -40.83
N ASP A 415 -6.67 0.33 -41.55
CA ASP A 415 -7.83 -0.37 -42.09
C ASP A 415 -8.67 -0.98 -40.95
N GLU A 416 -8.05 -1.66 -39.98
CA GLU A 416 -8.74 -2.22 -38.82
C GLU A 416 -9.37 -1.14 -37.97
N PHE A 417 -8.71 0.01 -37.80
CA PHE A 417 -9.27 1.14 -37.05
C PHE A 417 -10.50 1.72 -37.74
N ASN A 418 -10.40 1.99 -39.05
CA ASN A 418 -11.50 2.55 -39.84
C ASN A 418 -12.70 1.59 -39.86
N GLU A 419 -12.48 0.28 -40.04
CA GLU A 419 -13.55 -0.72 -39.99
C GLU A 419 -14.31 -0.67 -38.65
N ARG A 420 -13.59 -0.60 -37.53
CA ARG A 420 -14.21 -0.50 -36.19
C ARG A 420 -14.91 0.84 -35.96
N TYR A 421 -14.35 1.91 -36.45
CA TYR A 421 -14.93 3.24 -36.34
C TYR A 421 -16.26 3.31 -37.11
N ASP A 422 -16.26 2.86 -38.40
CA ASP A 422 -17.43 2.86 -39.25
C ASP A 422 -18.54 1.94 -38.71
N GLU A 423 -18.15 0.79 -38.13
CA GLU A 423 -19.10 -0.10 -37.45
C GLU A 423 -19.77 0.58 -36.25
N VAL A 424 -18.99 1.26 -35.41
CA VAL A 424 -19.52 1.97 -34.22
C VAL A 424 -20.37 3.16 -34.61
N GLU A 425 -19.95 3.97 -35.58
CA GLU A 425 -20.72 5.12 -36.10
C GLU A 425 -22.05 4.63 -36.67
N LYS A 426 -22.02 3.57 -37.48
CA LYS A 426 -23.21 2.98 -38.07
C LYS A 426 -24.17 2.40 -37.00
N ASP A 427 -23.66 1.61 -36.07
CA ASP A 427 -24.49 1.01 -35.02
C ASP A 427 -25.10 2.07 -34.08
N LEU A 428 -24.39 3.20 -33.90
CA LEU A 428 -24.87 4.35 -33.17
C LEU A 428 -26.04 5.01 -33.94
N LEU A 429 -25.83 5.34 -35.21
CA LEU A 429 -26.83 6.03 -36.05
C LEU A 429 -28.06 5.16 -36.35
N ASP A 430 -27.85 3.84 -36.48
CA ASP A 430 -28.96 2.86 -36.62
C ASP A 430 -29.74 2.67 -35.30
N GLY A 431 -29.36 3.35 -34.20
CA GLY A 431 -30.01 3.21 -32.90
C GLY A 431 -29.85 1.83 -32.25
N LYS A 432 -28.85 1.03 -32.64
CA LYS A 432 -28.59 -0.32 -32.07
C LYS A 432 -27.98 -0.27 -30.69
N ILE A 433 -27.30 0.85 -30.33
CA ILE A 433 -26.64 1.05 -29.04
C ILE A 433 -27.65 1.59 -28.03
N GLN A 434 -28.30 0.69 -27.30
CA GLN A 434 -29.40 1.00 -26.37
C GLN A 434 -28.92 1.24 -24.93
N ASP A 435 -27.79 0.65 -24.52
CA ASP A 435 -27.24 0.78 -23.17
C ASP A 435 -26.61 2.15 -22.97
N GLY A 436 -26.95 2.83 -21.89
CA GLY A 436 -26.47 4.21 -21.64
C GLY A 436 -24.95 4.32 -21.59
N ASN A 437 -24.25 3.34 -20.95
CA ASN A 437 -22.80 3.34 -20.87
C ASN A 437 -22.16 3.22 -22.27
N GLN A 438 -22.66 2.28 -23.07
CA GLN A 438 -22.16 2.08 -24.44
C GLN A 438 -22.47 3.30 -25.33
N LEU A 439 -23.63 3.91 -25.16
CA LEU A 439 -24.02 5.11 -25.89
C LEU A 439 -23.15 6.31 -25.54
N GLY A 440 -22.94 6.56 -24.25
CA GLY A 440 -22.05 7.64 -23.79
C GLY A 440 -20.59 7.43 -24.24
N ALA A 441 -20.11 6.19 -24.17
CA ALA A 441 -18.77 5.84 -24.62
C ALA A 441 -18.61 5.99 -26.15
N ALA A 442 -19.56 5.51 -26.95
CA ALA A 442 -19.51 5.63 -28.41
C ALA A 442 -19.38 7.10 -28.86
N ILE A 443 -20.27 7.96 -28.39
CA ILE A 443 -20.27 9.39 -28.75
C ILE A 443 -18.96 10.06 -28.32
N SER A 444 -18.45 9.70 -27.15
CA SER A 444 -17.20 10.29 -26.64
C SER A 444 -15.98 9.82 -27.42
N TYR A 445 -15.92 8.55 -27.84
CA TYR A 445 -14.82 8.05 -28.68
C TYR A 445 -14.84 8.71 -30.07
N LEU A 446 -16.01 8.89 -30.70
CA LEU A 446 -16.11 9.61 -31.97
C LEU A 446 -15.55 11.04 -31.83
N GLY A 447 -15.90 11.74 -30.75
CA GLY A 447 -15.37 13.07 -30.46
C GLY A 447 -13.88 13.06 -30.14
N LEU A 448 -13.37 12.05 -29.44
CA LEU A 448 -11.96 11.90 -29.12
C LEU A 448 -11.10 11.73 -30.38
N PHE A 449 -11.51 10.89 -31.31
CA PHE A 449 -10.76 10.64 -32.54
C PHE A 449 -10.76 11.86 -33.48
N ASP A 450 -11.83 12.68 -33.47
CA ASP A 450 -11.84 13.97 -34.15
C ASP A 450 -10.87 14.96 -33.50
N ALA A 451 -10.91 15.11 -32.17
CA ALA A 451 -10.01 15.97 -31.41
C ALA A 451 -8.53 15.57 -31.58
N MET A 452 -8.24 14.28 -31.73
CA MET A 452 -6.91 13.72 -32.00
C MET A 452 -6.52 13.78 -33.50
N GLN A 453 -7.40 14.28 -34.37
CA GLN A 453 -7.22 14.31 -35.83
C GLN A 453 -6.99 12.94 -36.46
N VAL A 454 -7.45 11.87 -35.81
CA VAL A 454 -7.37 10.49 -36.32
C VAL A 454 -8.50 10.23 -37.34
N HIS A 455 -9.71 10.66 -37.01
CA HIS A 455 -10.88 10.52 -37.87
C HIS A 455 -11.83 11.71 -37.67
N ARG A 456 -12.22 12.38 -38.76
CA ARG A 456 -13.03 13.59 -38.70
C ARG A 456 -14.51 13.30 -38.48
N LEU A 457 -15.09 13.84 -37.41
CA LEU A 457 -16.51 13.76 -37.13
C LEU A 457 -17.27 14.84 -37.95
N ARG A 458 -18.25 14.42 -38.79
CA ARG A 458 -18.99 15.31 -39.64
C ARG A 458 -20.11 15.99 -38.86
N ALA A 459 -20.44 17.24 -39.23
CA ALA A 459 -21.54 18.00 -38.61
C ALA A 459 -22.89 17.33 -38.81
N GLU A 460 -23.11 16.65 -39.94
CA GLU A 460 -24.30 15.84 -40.20
C GLU A 460 -24.45 14.68 -39.20
N THR A 461 -23.35 13.97 -38.91
CA THR A 461 -23.33 12.92 -37.91
C THR A 461 -23.68 13.46 -36.52
N LEU A 462 -23.15 14.62 -36.11
CA LEU A 462 -23.46 15.25 -34.83
C LEU A 462 -24.97 15.57 -34.70
N ASN A 463 -25.59 16.11 -35.79
CA ASN A 463 -27.03 16.39 -35.78
C ASN A 463 -27.87 15.12 -35.68
N SER A 464 -27.50 14.07 -36.39
CA SER A 464 -28.17 12.76 -36.30
C SER A 464 -28.06 12.13 -34.92
N ILE A 465 -26.87 12.27 -34.26
CA ILE A 465 -26.67 11.83 -32.85
C ILE A 465 -27.61 12.61 -31.91
N LYS A 466 -27.74 13.91 -32.10
CA LYS A 466 -28.64 14.76 -31.28
C LYS A 466 -30.10 14.29 -31.42
N GLU A 467 -30.59 14.11 -32.63
CA GLU A 467 -31.93 13.60 -32.88
C GLU A 467 -32.17 12.24 -32.24
N LEU A 468 -31.19 11.30 -32.34
CA LEU A 468 -31.23 9.99 -31.71
C LEU A 468 -31.34 10.09 -30.18
N LEU A 469 -30.56 10.97 -29.56
CA LEU A 469 -30.58 11.19 -28.11
C LEU A 469 -31.96 11.77 -27.66
N ASP A 470 -32.52 12.71 -28.40
CA ASP A 470 -33.83 13.29 -28.11
C ASP A 470 -34.92 12.25 -28.20
N VAL A 471 -34.93 11.40 -29.26
CA VAL A 471 -35.86 10.27 -29.42
C VAL A 471 -35.66 9.29 -28.25
N ARG A 472 -34.44 8.92 -27.89
CA ARG A 472 -34.20 7.99 -26.80
C ARG A 472 -34.72 8.49 -25.46
N LEU A 473 -34.51 9.78 -25.16
CA LEU A 473 -35.02 10.40 -23.94
C LEU A 473 -36.52 10.42 -23.86
N SER A 474 -37.20 10.66 -25.00
CA SER A 474 -38.67 10.68 -25.07
C SER A 474 -39.32 9.30 -24.82
N GLN A 475 -38.61 8.21 -25.11
CA GLN A 475 -39.08 6.84 -24.92
C GLN A 475 -39.06 6.38 -23.46
N ILE A 476 -38.22 7.01 -22.60
CA ILE A 476 -38.07 6.64 -21.18
C ILE A 476 -39.11 7.40 -20.36
N ASN A 477 -40.12 6.70 -19.86
CA ASN A 477 -41.22 7.29 -19.09
C ASN A 477 -41.19 6.89 -17.61
N ASP A 478 -40.34 5.95 -17.22
CA ASP A 478 -40.16 5.55 -15.84
C ASP A 478 -38.94 6.26 -15.22
N MET A 479 -39.12 6.81 -14.03
CA MET A 479 -38.09 7.59 -13.36
C MET A 479 -36.85 6.76 -12.97
N LYS A 480 -37.09 5.50 -12.50
CA LYS A 480 -35.97 4.60 -12.11
C LYS A 480 -35.17 4.18 -13.34
N GLU A 481 -35.88 3.90 -14.44
CA GLU A 481 -35.25 3.57 -15.72
C GLU A 481 -34.43 4.77 -16.23
N LEU A 482 -34.96 6.00 -16.18
CA LEU A 482 -34.24 7.20 -16.61
C LEU A 482 -33.05 7.48 -15.76
N LEU A 483 -33.13 7.30 -14.44
CA LEU A 483 -32.00 7.48 -13.55
C LEU A 483 -30.90 6.45 -13.80
N LYS A 484 -31.26 5.18 -13.94
CA LYS A 484 -30.34 4.11 -14.30
C LYS A 484 -29.64 4.42 -15.63
N PHE A 485 -30.40 4.84 -16.61
CA PHE A 485 -29.87 5.24 -17.92
C PHE A 485 -28.90 6.45 -17.80
N LYS A 486 -29.31 7.50 -17.09
CA LYS A 486 -28.47 8.71 -16.86
C LYS A 486 -27.15 8.38 -16.18
N ASN A 487 -27.19 7.55 -15.13
CA ASN A 487 -25.97 7.14 -14.42
C ASN A 487 -25.07 6.27 -15.31
N SER A 488 -25.63 5.36 -16.04
CA SER A 488 -24.92 4.50 -17.00
C SER A 488 -24.30 5.33 -18.13
N PHE A 489 -25.05 6.28 -18.69
CA PHE A 489 -24.58 7.19 -19.74
C PHE A 489 -23.45 8.09 -19.26
N SER A 490 -23.59 8.72 -18.09
CA SER A 490 -22.55 9.55 -17.49
C SER A 490 -21.29 8.75 -17.20
N TYR A 491 -21.41 7.47 -16.87
CA TYR A 491 -20.26 6.60 -16.70
C TYR A 491 -19.50 6.40 -18.02
N GLY A 492 -20.19 6.05 -19.10
CA GLY A 492 -19.56 5.85 -20.41
C GLY A 492 -18.89 7.12 -20.93
N TYR A 493 -19.53 8.27 -20.75
CA TYR A 493 -18.98 9.57 -21.09
C TYR A 493 -17.71 9.92 -20.30
N ASN A 494 -17.77 9.86 -18.97
CA ASN A 494 -16.66 10.20 -18.09
C ASN A 494 -15.45 9.29 -18.29
N TYR A 495 -15.67 8.05 -18.68
CA TYR A 495 -14.63 7.08 -18.98
C TYR A 495 -13.66 7.62 -20.04
N VAL A 496 -14.19 8.16 -21.13
CA VAL A 496 -13.38 8.67 -22.23
C VAL A 496 -12.79 10.05 -21.89
N MET A 497 -13.56 10.91 -21.20
CA MET A 497 -13.13 12.28 -20.82
C MET A 497 -11.96 12.27 -19.85
N MET A 498 -11.87 11.30 -18.94
CA MET A 498 -10.74 11.17 -18.01
C MET A 498 -9.44 10.74 -18.71
N SER A 499 -9.50 10.24 -19.92
CA SER A 499 -8.34 9.75 -20.67
C SER A 499 -7.69 10.81 -21.58
N THR A 500 -8.23 12.05 -21.61
CA THR A 500 -7.72 13.11 -22.49
C THR A 500 -7.84 14.49 -21.87
N ASP A 501 -6.83 15.33 -22.12
CA ASP A 501 -6.85 16.77 -21.81
C ASP A 501 -7.47 17.60 -22.93
N ASN A 502 -7.82 16.99 -24.06
CA ASN A 502 -8.37 17.67 -25.21
C ASN A 502 -9.86 17.97 -25.02
N GLU A 503 -10.28 19.15 -25.47
CA GLU A 503 -11.70 19.50 -25.51
C GLU A 503 -12.38 18.74 -26.67
N LEU A 504 -13.38 17.90 -26.34
CA LEU A 504 -14.05 17.09 -27.32
C LEU A 504 -15.11 17.88 -28.10
N PRO A 505 -15.21 17.77 -29.45
CA PRO A 505 -16.26 18.38 -30.25
C PRO A 505 -17.68 17.96 -29.82
N THR A 506 -17.82 16.76 -29.22
CA THR A 506 -19.09 16.22 -28.70
C THR A 506 -19.44 16.70 -27.29
N LYS A 507 -18.56 17.46 -26.60
CA LYS A 507 -18.74 17.88 -25.20
C LYS A 507 -20.03 18.65 -24.97
N ALA A 508 -20.28 19.68 -25.77
CA ALA A 508 -21.48 20.50 -25.64
C ALA A 508 -22.77 19.67 -25.84
N LEU A 509 -22.79 18.78 -26.85
CA LEU A 509 -23.90 17.89 -27.10
C LEU A 509 -24.17 16.94 -25.90
N LEU A 510 -23.11 16.39 -25.32
CA LEU A 510 -23.21 15.47 -24.18
C LEU A 510 -23.67 16.18 -22.90
N GLU A 511 -23.22 17.43 -22.67
CA GLU A 511 -23.66 18.25 -21.55
C GLU A 511 -25.12 18.69 -21.71
N ASP A 512 -25.54 19.08 -22.92
CA ASP A 512 -26.94 19.42 -23.23
C ASP A 512 -27.85 18.22 -22.99
N PHE A 513 -27.45 17.03 -23.41
CA PHE A 513 -28.22 15.80 -23.18
C PHE A 513 -28.30 15.45 -21.69
N GLN A 514 -27.22 15.61 -20.92
CA GLN A 514 -27.26 15.41 -19.47
C GLN A 514 -28.21 16.38 -18.77
N ASN A 515 -28.26 17.62 -19.23
CA ASN A 515 -29.21 18.63 -18.75
C ASN A 515 -30.66 18.25 -19.12
N ALA A 516 -30.90 17.80 -20.36
CA ALA A 516 -32.22 17.35 -20.82
C ALA A 516 -32.70 16.14 -20.00
N MET A 517 -31.83 15.15 -19.71
CA MET A 517 -32.15 14.03 -18.81
C MET A 517 -32.51 14.53 -17.40
N SER A 518 -31.83 15.53 -16.88
CA SER A 518 -32.10 16.09 -15.55
C SER A 518 -33.47 16.78 -15.51
N MET A 519 -33.79 17.57 -16.55
CA MET A 519 -35.10 18.21 -16.69
C MET A 519 -36.23 17.16 -16.82
N ARG A 520 -35.99 16.09 -17.57
CA ARG A 520 -36.98 14.99 -17.71
C ARG A 520 -37.18 14.24 -16.39
N LEU A 521 -36.10 13.99 -15.63
CA LEU A 521 -36.21 13.43 -14.28
C LEU A 521 -37.08 14.30 -13.38
N SER A 522 -36.86 15.63 -13.37
CA SER A 522 -37.68 16.57 -12.62
C SER A 522 -39.17 16.48 -13.01
N SER A 523 -39.48 16.23 -14.30
CA SER A 523 -40.86 16.08 -14.75
C SER A 523 -41.50 14.79 -14.31
N LEU A 524 -40.75 13.74 -14.03
CA LEU A 524 -41.22 12.43 -13.57
C LEU A 524 -41.31 12.29 -12.04
N CYS A 525 -40.82 13.30 -11.28
CA CYS A 525 -40.80 13.29 -9.81
C CYS A 525 -42.11 13.73 -9.17
N ASP A 526 -43.27 13.12 -9.53
CA ASP A 526 -44.57 13.57 -9.03
C ASP A 526 -44.84 13.28 -7.55
N GLU A 527 -44.31 12.17 -7.01
CA GLU A 527 -44.56 11.76 -5.61
C GLU A 527 -43.98 12.73 -4.60
N ARG A 528 -42.72 13.14 -4.77
CA ARG A 528 -42.05 14.13 -3.89
C ARG A 528 -42.75 15.49 -3.95
N GLN A 529 -43.15 15.97 -5.14
CA GLN A 529 -43.88 17.20 -5.31
C GLN A 529 -45.26 17.14 -4.64
N THR A 530 -45.91 16.01 -4.71
CA THR A 530 -47.22 15.76 -4.05
C THR A 530 -47.10 15.93 -2.54
N ILE A 531 -45.99 15.39 -1.93
CA ILE A 531 -45.75 15.53 -0.53
C ILE A 531 -45.37 17.00 -0.18
N LEU A 532 -44.49 17.64 -0.95
CA LEU A 532 -44.07 19.04 -0.70
C LEU A 532 -45.21 20.03 -0.73
N ARG A 533 -46.25 19.79 -1.57
CA ARG A 533 -47.43 20.66 -1.69
C ARG A 533 -48.49 20.43 -0.62
N ASN A 534 -48.37 19.34 0.15
CA ASN A 534 -49.30 18.99 1.21
C ASN A 534 -48.54 18.39 2.39
N LEU A 535 -47.59 19.15 2.93
CA LEU A 535 -46.74 18.73 4.08
C LEU A 535 -47.60 18.55 5.33
N THR A 536 -47.44 17.39 5.97
CA THR A 536 -48.03 17.09 7.28
C THR A 536 -47.03 16.37 8.16
N ASP A 537 -47.25 16.32 9.47
CA ASP A 537 -46.42 15.53 10.39
C ASP A 537 -46.39 14.04 10.07
N GLU A 538 -47.44 13.53 9.32
CA GLU A 538 -47.57 12.11 8.95
C GLU A 538 -46.73 11.77 7.71
N ASN A 539 -46.58 12.72 6.76
CA ASN A 539 -45.95 12.44 5.47
C ASN A 539 -44.55 13.07 5.29
N VAL A 540 -44.17 14.05 6.08
CA VAL A 540 -42.88 14.75 5.93
C VAL A 540 -41.66 13.82 6.05
N GLY A 541 -41.75 12.78 6.89
CA GLY A 541 -40.70 11.75 7.03
C GLY A 541 -40.46 10.95 5.76
N MET A 542 -41.51 10.74 4.93
CA MET A 542 -41.40 10.01 3.66
C MET A 542 -40.45 10.71 2.66
N LEU A 543 -40.27 12.03 2.78
CA LEU A 543 -39.28 12.74 1.94
C LEU A 543 -37.88 12.20 2.13
N SER A 544 -37.49 11.91 3.37
CA SER A 544 -36.18 11.31 3.67
C SER A 544 -36.10 9.85 3.19
N GLU A 545 -37.21 9.11 3.25
CA GLU A 545 -37.26 7.72 2.75
C GLU A 545 -37.11 7.67 1.23
N LEU A 546 -37.68 8.62 0.50
CA LEU A 546 -37.50 8.74 -0.97
C LEU A 546 -36.05 9.02 -1.37
N GLU A 547 -35.24 9.64 -0.50
CA GLU A 547 -33.82 9.88 -0.70
C GLU A 547 -32.93 8.71 -0.24
N GLY A 548 -33.53 7.67 0.35
CA GLY A 548 -32.83 6.57 1.02
C GLY A 548 -31.90 5.74 0.12
N GLU A 549 -30.85 5.19 0.74
CA GLU A 549 -29.93 4.27 0.11
C GLU A 549 -30.47 2.86 0.10
N SER A 550 -30.90 2.34 -1.03
CA SER A 550 -30.90 0.89 -1.24
C SER A 550 -29.62 0.49 -1.99
N TYR A 551 -28.59 0.10 -1.25
CA TYR A 551 -27.48 -0.65 -1.79
C TYR A 551 -27.95 -2.09 -2.08
N PRO A 552 -27.80 -2.67 -3.28
CA PRO A 552 -26.76 -2.46 -4.30
C PRO A 552 -27.18 -1.67 -5.54
N ASP A 553 -28.38 -1.15 -5.63
CA ASP A 553 -28.91 -0.60 -6.90
C ASP A 553 -28.48 0.83 -7.23
N HIS A 554 -27.69 1.54 -6.40
CA HIS A 554 -27.26 2.94 -6.59
C HIS A 554 -28.39 3.94 -6.93
N SER A 555 -29.63 3.58 -6.68
CA SER A 555 -30.78 4.39 -7.04
C SER A 555 -31.15 5.39 -5.93
N ARG A 556 -30.32 6.44 -5.77
CA ARG A 556 -30.79 7.68 -5.15
C ARG A 556 -31.59 8.46 -6.21
N ALA A 557 -32.79 7.96 -6.47
CA ALA A 557 -33.61 8.45 -7.58
C ALA A 557 -33.86 9.97 -7.52
N TYR A 558 -34.05 10.50 -6.31
CA TYR A 558 -34.39 11.89 -6.10
C TYR A 558 -33.22 12.81 -5.77
N SER A 559 -32.09 12.28 -5.31
CA SER A 559 -30.96 13.10 -4.81
C SER A 559 -30.18 13.92 -5.85
N LEU A 560 -30.44 13.69 -7.15
CA LEU A 560 -29.82 14.43 -8.25
C LEU A 560 -30.79 15.32 -9.02
N VAL A 561 -32.03 15.44 -8.52
CA VAL A 561 -33.11 16.20 -9.14
C VAL A 561 -33.47 17.36 -8.23
N PRO A 562 -33.53 18.63 -8.73
CA PRO A 562 -33.97 19.74 -7.93
C PRO A 562 -35.27 19.45 -7.18
N ALA A 563 -35.33 19.78 -5.90
CA ALA A 563 -36.48 19.44 -5.06
C ALA A 563 -37.57 20.52 -5.12
N PHE A 564 -37.16 21.77 -5.29
CA PHE A 564 -38.02 22.93 -5.08
C PHE A 564 -38.21 23.81 -6.32
N GLU A 565 -37.55 23.50 -7.43
CA GLU A 565 -37.60 24.30 -8.67
C GLU A 565 -39.02 24.66 -9.14
N LYS A 566 -40.01 23.80 -8.86
CA LYS A 566 -41.41 23.99 -9.25
C LYS A 566 -42.32 24.41 -8.11
N GLU A 567 -41.75 24.68 -6.94
CA GLU A 567 -42.52 25.01 -5.73
C GLU A 567 -42.62 26.52 -5.52
N ASN A 568 -43.57 26.92 -4.69
CA ASN A 568 -43.74 28.29 -4.30
C ASN A 568 -43.25 28.51 -2.87
N ALA A 569 -42.30 29.40 -2.64
CA ALA A 569 -41.72 29.66 -1.35
C ALA A 569 -42.74 30.03 -0.27
N ALA A 570 -43.77 30.84 -0.61
CA ALA A 570 -44.84 31.23 0.33
C ALA A 570 -45.72 30.03 0.74
N MET A 571 -46.07 29.17 -0.22
CA MET A 571 -46.85 27.94 0.08
C MET A 571 -46.04 26.99 0.97
N LEU A 572 -44.76 26.76 0.66
CA LEU A 572 -43.87 25.94 1.48
C LEU A 572 -43.71 26.52 2.88
N PHE A 573 -43.60 27.82 2.99
CA PHE A 573 -43.52 28.49 4.28
C PHE A 573 -44.78 28.24 5.13
N ASP A 574 -45.97 28.37 4.56
CA ASP A 574 -47.23 28.12 5.26
C ASP A 574 -47.34 26.67 5.71
N GLU A 575 -46.96 25.69 4.85
CA GLU A 575 -46.96 24.27 5.20
C GLU A 575 -45.95 23.96 6.34
N ILE A 576 -44.72 24.50 6.26
CA ILE A 576 -43.69 24.32 7.30
C ILE A 576 -44.13 24.93 8.63
N CYS A 577 -44.83 26.07 8.60
CA CYS A 577 -45.36 26.70 9.83
C CYS A 577 -46.44 25.85 10.49
N ARG A 578 -47.18 25.04 9.73
CA ARG A 578 -48.20 24.11 10.27
C ARG A 578 -47.61 22.85 10.88
N LEU A 579 -46.38 22.48 10.54
CA LEU A 579 -45.70 21.30 11.10
C LEU A 579 -45.44 21.45 12.58
N SER A 580 -45.49 20.34 13.32
CA SER A 580 -45.00 20.27 14.68
C SER A 580 -43.47 20.45 14.74
N ASN A 581 -42.92 20.56 15.94
CA ASN A 581 -41.47 20.58 16.13
C ASN A 581 -40.80 19.33 15.57
N LYS A 582 -41.46 18.17 15.64
CA LYS A 582 -40.99 16.90 15.05
C LYS A 582 -41.04 16.98 13.56
N GLY A 583 -42.13 17.48 12.96
CA GLY A 583 -42.26 17.63 11.51
C GLY A 583 -41.20 18.54 10.92
N ARG A 584 -40.91 19.67 11.57
CA ARG A 584 -39.79 20.57 11.14
C ARG A 584 -38.44 19.91 11.25
N TYR A 585 -38.22 19.06 12.26
CA TYR A 585 -37.00 18.27 12.38
C TYR A 585 -36.86 17.24 11.23
N GLU A 586 -37.94 16.53 10.86
CA GLU A 586 -37.95 15.59 9.74
C GLU A 586 -37.71 16.31 8.40
N PHE A 587 -38.32 17.49 8.21
CA PHE A 587 -38.07 18.29 7.02
C PHE A 587 -36.60 18.78 6.95
N ARG A 588 -36.02 19.16 8.07
CA ARG A 588 -34.59 19.48 8.19
C ARG A 588 -33.71 18.29 7.79
N ASN A 589 -34.03 17.07 8.28
CA ASN A 589 -33.31 15.85 7.95
C ASN A 589 -33.36 15.56 6.44
N PHE A 590 -34.53 15.72 5.82
CA PHE A 590 -34.66 15.63 4.37
C PHE A 590 -33.71 16.57 3.65
N LEU A 591 -33.63 17.83 4.05
CA LEU A 591 -32.72 18.82 3.45
C LEU A 591 -31.25 18.38 3.59
N GLU A 592 -30.85 17.88 4.76
CA GLU A 592 -29.47 17.41 5.01
C GLU A 592 -29.12 16.21 4.10
N ILE A 593 -30.05 15.29 3.92
CA ILE A 593 -29.86 14.08 3.08
C ILE A 593 -29.85 14.47 1.61
N HIS A 594 -30.86 15.22 1.14
CA HIS A 594 -30.99 15.58 -0.26
C HIS A 594 -29.80 16.39 -0.77
N TYR A 595 -29.43 17.43 -0.04
CA TYR A 595 -28.29 18.31 -0.41
C TYR A 595 -26.94 17.78 0.06
N LYS A 596 -26.87 16.61 0.67
CA LYS A 596 -25.64 15.95 1.12
C LYS A 596 -24.71 16.85 1.91
N LEU A 597 -25.26 17.56 2.89
CA LEU A 597 -24.52 18.53 3.68
C LEU A 597 -23.33 17.95 4.45
N SER A 598 -23.32 16.65 4.71
CA SER A 598 -22.19 15.91 5.31
C SER A 598 -21.05 15.62 4.33
N ALA A 599 -21.27 15.73 3.02
CA ALA A 599 -20.27 15.42 1.99
C ALA A 599 -19.52 16.68 1.51
N ARG A 600 -18.19 16.59 1.40
CA ARG A 600 -17.34 17.70 0.92
C ARG A 600 -17.09 17.64 -0.61
N VAL A 601 -18.15 17.58 -1.44
CA VAL A 601 -17.99 17.39 -2.88
C VAL A 601 -18.61 18.51 -3.67
N ASP A 602 -17.81 19.20 -4.47
CA ASP A 602 -18.19 20.40 -5.21
C ASP A 602 -18.97 20.16 -6.52
N TYR A 603 -18.94 18.95 -7.08
CA TYR A 603 -19.50 18.72 -8.41
C TYR A 603 -21.03 18.65 -8.45
N TRP A 604 -21.71 18.60 -7.30
CA TRP A 604 -23.17 18.60 -7.17
C TRP A 604 -23.83 19.98 -7.39
N LYS A 605 -23.05 21.06 -7.37
CA LYS A 605 -23.54 22.46 -7.49
C LYS A 605 -24.49 22.67 -8.66
N LYS A 606 -24.17 22.11 -9.83
CA LYS A 606 -24.98 22.26 -11.02
C LYS A 606 -26.39 21.65 -10.92
N TYR A 607 -26.57 20.64 -10.07
CA TYR A 607 -27.87 19.97 -9.89
C TYR A 607 -28.78 20.72 -8.93
N TYR A 608 -28.24 21.46 -7.96
CA TYR A 608 -29.01 22.12 -6.91
C TYR A 608 -29.26 23.61 -7.20
N LYS A 609 -28.58 24.20 -8.17
CA LYS A 609 -28.74 25.61 -8.52
C LYS A 609 -30.19 26.03 -8.81
N PRO A 610 -31.06 25.23 -9.45
CA PRO A 610 -32.45 25.61 -9.68
C PRO A 610 -33.26 25.85 -8.42
N ASP A 611 -32.90 25.21 -7.28
CA ASP A 611 -33.60 25.37 -6.00
C ASP A 611 -33.18 26.63 -5.24
N ALA A 612 -32.07 27.27 -5.63
CA ALA A 612 -31.42 28.33 -4.83
C ALA A 612 -32.33 29.50 -4.50
N GLU A 613 -33.01 30.04 -5.51
CA GLU A 613 -33.85 31.24 -5.37
C GLU A 613 -35.06 30.99 -4.46
N ILE A 614 -35.72 29.87 -4.61
CA ILE A 614 -36.88 29.47 -3.80
C ILE A 614 -36.49 29.25 -2.33
N LEU A 615 -35.38 28.57 -2.13
CA LEU A 615 -34.89 28.28 -0.77
C LEU A 615 -34.35 29.55 -0.07
N GLU A 616 -33.79 30.48 -0.81
CA GLU A 616 -33.38 31.78 -0.28
C GLU A 616 -34.57 32.60 0.21
N HIS A 617 -35.65 32.71 -0.60
CA HIS A 617 -36.90 33.33 -0.19
C HIS A 617 -37.54 32.66 1.03
N LEU A 618 -37.59 31.30 1.03
CA LEU A 618 -38.09 30.55 2.17
C LEU A 618 -37.26 30.79 3.46
N LEU A 619 -35.93 30.85 3.34
CA LEU A 619 -35.02 31.14 4.43
C LEU A 619 -35.30 32.53 5.06
N ASP A 620 -35.51 33.56 4.23
CA ASP A 620 -35.79 34.90 4.73
C ASP A 620 -37.14 34.98 5.44
N MET A 621 -38.19 34.34 4.92
CA MET A 621 -39.51 34.28 5.59
C MET A 621 -39.43 33.53 6.92
N LEU A 622 -38.67 32.48 7.02
CA LEU A 622 -38.48 31.72 8.26
C LEU A 622 -37.67 32.48 9.31
N LYS A 623 -36.67 33.30 8.89
CA LYS A 623 -35.93 34.17 9.78
C LYS A 623 -36.85 35.20 10.45
N ASP A 624 -37.76 35.79 9.70
CA ASP A 624 -38.67 36.79 10.23
C ASP A 624 -39.61 36.21 11.31
N ILE A 625 -40.25 35.07 11.04
CA ILE A 625 -41.16 34.43 12.00
C ILE A 625 -40.44 33.90 13.23
N SER A 626 -39.21 33.45 13.08
CA SER A 626 -38.43 32.83 14.18
C SER A 626 -38.15 33.80 15.31
N GLN A 627 -38.11 35.10 15.06
CA GLN A 627 -37.92 36.15 16.07
C GLN A 627 -39.06 36.21 17.12
N SER A 628 -40.24 35.75 16.73
CA SER A 628 -41.45 35.71 17.63
C SER A 628 -41.66 34.38 18.32
N LYS A 629 -40.74 33.38 18.10
CA LYS A 629 -40.88 32.02 18.61
C LYS A 629 -39.90 31.69 19.72
N ASP A 630 -40.37 31.20 20.84
CA ASP A 630 -39.57 30.87 22.02
C ASP A 630 -39.57 29.35 22.33
N GLY A 631 -38.77 28.98 23.31
CA GLY A 631 -38.73 27.62 23.82
C GLY A 631 -38.31 26.58 22.76
N VAL A 632 -38.90 25.39 22.81
CA VAL A 632 -38.61 24.26 21.90
C VAL A 632 -39.05 24.58 20.47
N GLU A 633 -40.16 25.31 20.32
CA GLU A 633 -40.63 25.76 19.00
C GLU A 633 -39.59 26.69 18.36
N GLY A 634 -39.15 27.72 19.06
CA GLY A 634 -38.10 28.60 18.59
C GLY A 634 -36.79 27.89 18.29
N LEU A 635 -36.44 26.86 19.06
CA LEU A 635 -35.26 26.03 18.76
C LEU A 635 -35.44 25.29 17.44
N SER A 636 -36.60 24.70 17.16
CA SER A 636 -36.87 23.96 15.90
C SER A 636 -36.76 24.86 14.68
N TYR A 637 -37.22 26.10 14.75
CA TYR A 637 -37.05 27.10 13.68
C TYR A 637 -35.57 27.47 13.48
N ARG A 638 -34.85 27.78 14.55
CA ARG A 638 -33.44 28.15 14.47
C ARG A 638 -32.57 27.02 13.86
N ASP A 639 -32.87 25.77 14.20
CA ASP A 639 -32.15 24.61 13.66
C ASP A 639 -32.45 24.42 12.17
N LEU A 640 -33.71 24.55 11.75
CA LEU A 640 -34.11 24.52 10.36
C LEU A 640 -33.46 25.65 9.54
N ILE A 641 -33.49 26.89 10.06
CA ILE A 641 -32.88 28.07 9.44
C ILE A 641 -31.36 27.85 9.23
N LYS A 642 -30.67 27.33 10.24
CA LYS A 642 -29.25 27.03 10.14
C LYS A 642 -28.94 25.99 9.05
N THR A 643 -29.81 25.02 8.87
CA THR A 643 -29.66 24.00 7.82
C THR A 643 -29.97 24.59 6.45
N LEU A 644 -31.05 25.36 6.32
CA LEU A 644 -31.40 26.05 5.09
C LEU A 644 -30.31 27.02 4.62
N ASP A 645 -29.70 27.77 5.54
CA ASP A 645 -28.58 28.67 5.20
C ASP A 645 -27.41 27.92 4.58
N LYS A 646 -27.06 26.74 5.12
CA LYS A 646 -26.05 25.86 4.53
C LYS A 646 -26.48 25.35 3.15
N VAL A 647 -27.75 24.97 3.00
CA VAL A 647 -28.30 24.49 1.71
C VAL A 647 -28.21 25.56 0.66
N VAL A 648 -28.68 26.78 0.94
CA VAL A 648 -28.63 27.93 0.02
C VAL A 648 -27.19 28.21 -0.41
N ASN A 649 -26.28 28.28 0.57
CA ASN A 649 -24.85 28.48 0.27
C ASN A 649 -24.28 27.34 -0.62
N ARG A 650 -24.74 26.10 -0.42
CA ARG A 650 -24.36 24.98 -1.27
C ARG A 650 -24.93 25.07 -2.69
N CYS A 651 -26.18 25.49 -2.84
CA CYS A 651 -26.81 25.72 -4.15
C CYS A 651 -26.06 26.79 -4.96
N TYR A 652 -25.57 27.84 -4.29
CA TYR A 652 -24.73 28.86 -4.91
C TYR A 652 -23.24 28.49 -5.01
N GLY A 653 -22.85 27.38 -4.45
CA GLY A 653 -21.46 26.95 -4.50
C GLY A 653 -20.49 27.74 -3.63
N LYS A 654 -20.98 28.30 -2.53
CA LYS A 654 -20.18 29.06 -1.57
C LYS A 654 -19.56 28.18 -0.47
N ILE A 655 -19.98 26.91 -0.35
CA ILE A 655 -19.49 25.91 0.62
C ILE A 655 -19.10 24.65 -0.13
#